data_44cecde49a0f250c3f1e7f51f0b24816
#
_entry.id   44cecde49a0f250c3f1e7f51f0b24816
#
_cell.length_a   1.000
_cell.length_b   1.000
_cell.length_c   1.000
_cell.angle_alpha   90.00
_cell.angle_beta   90.00
_cell.angle_gamma   90.00
#
_symmetry.space_group_name_H-M   'P 1'
#
loop_
_entity.id
_entity.type
_entity.pdbx_description
1 polymer ?
#
loop_
_entity_poly.entity_id
_entity_poly.type
_entity_poly.pdbx_seq_one_letter_code
_entity_poly.pdbx_strand_id
1 'polypeptide(L)'
;MTTSTRLRLRREFHIDGIVQGVGFRPFVYGLALRHGLAGYVLNDANGVTIGAEGSPEQLVSFARELRELAPPLSRIDHFSERELPLAHDPDFDGQFHGQFRIKASQQQSAATVAISPDQGMCEACARDVANPSDRHHHYPFTNCTHCGPRYTIIRRLPYDRPHTAMAGFAMCPRCAAAYENPLDRRYHAQPVSCPECGPHLTWRSGHGDALAEREDALHEAASALQAGKLIAVKGMGGYHLICDARNEQSVARLRTLKRRARKPLVVMIGSLAEAKLHVTGCEAEWTLLASQARPIALLRKRENDDRPSESQLTTAPLAEGIAPGIPYLGIMLPYTPLHQLLLDACAMPLVATSANGRGSPILIECEAVVKELGSEIDGILDHNRPILHPCDDSLVQWAGGRRQMLRLARGYAPCTPSLQEAVKVPLLAVGAQQKNQLALAFGRQRIYSPYIGDLHSLPMQEHFEQTLATFRDLYDLKPELLVSDRHPGYLSHQWAKNYCRDQGATHLEVQHHHAHLLAVMAEHNITGPVLGVAFDGTGLGDDGTLWGGELLIADVQGFERVAHLRPFKLIGGEAAIREPVRQLLGLLFESHSPEQIGALDIPLIKQLPLKRINNLHQLWQLGRNAPYTSSIGRLFDAVAALLGVIDTPDYEGEAGLLLEAAALQLTPDEQPFPLAFDLSQSAEGPLHIQWAELIHTLVSERRQGTSTASLAAGFIRAISNLVVALAERFPGYPVTLGGGVFQNRVLMDQLVPALETAGRHVLTSETLPLNDGGIAAGQLWFAIHHLATHQPVTTGCATLSES
;
A
#
# COMPACT_ATOMS: atom_id res chain seq x y z
N MET A 1 41.20 48.62 23.29
CA MET A 1 40.21 47.84 22.56
C MET A 1 40.13 46.47 23.19
N THR A 2 39.14 46.26 24.06
CA THR A 2 38.92 45.01 24.77
C THR A 2 38.25 44.03 23.80
N THR A 3 38.99 43.03 23.33
CA THR A 3 38.46 41.88 22.64
C THR A 3 37.58 41.11 23.61
N SER A 4 36.27 41.32 23.51
CA SER A 4 35.27 40.44 24.12
C SER A 4 35.48 39.03 23.59
N THR A 5 36.04 38.14 24.40
CA THR A 5 36.10 36.71 24.12
C THR A 5 34.67 36.24 24.13
N ARG A 6 34.00 36.16 22.95
CA ARG A 6 32.67 35.55 22.83
C ARG A 6 32.79 34.11 23.33
N LEU A 7 31.96 33.79 24.33
CA LEU A 7 31.86 32.43 24.85
C LEU A 7 31.55 31.48 23.67
N ARG A 8 32.48 30.53 23.43
CA ARG A 8 32.26 29.47 22.46
C ARG A 8 31.88 28.20 23.20
N LEU A 9 30.94 27.46 22.65
CA LEU A 9 30.54 26.15 23.12
C LEU A 9 30.66 25.15 21.97
N ARG A 10 30.88 23.90 22.33
CA ARG A 10 30.90 22.77 21.40
C ARG A 10 29.78 21.85 21.79
N ARG A 11 28.94 21.48 20.82
CA ARG A 11 27.86 20.52 20.98
C ARG A 11 27.92 19.42 19.93
N GLU A 12 27.57 18.21 20.36
CA GLU A 12 27.32 17.10 19.48
C GLU A 12 25.83 16.84 19.44
N PHE A 13 25.30 16.70 18.23
CA PHE A 13 23.90 16.31 17.96
C PHE A 13 23.92 14.95 17.33
N HIS A 14 23.05 14.06 17.81
CA HIS A 14 22.79 12.79 17.18
C HIS A 14 21.32 12.74 16.76
N ILE A 15 21.08 12.39 15.47
CA ILE A 15 19.77 12.43 14.84
C ILE A 15 19.52 11.08 14.19
N ASP A 16 18.45 10.43 14.62
CA ASP A 16 17.99 9.13 14.16
C ASP A 16 16.66 9.28 13.39
N GLY A 17 16.38 8.34 12.48
CA GLY A 17 15.19 8.32 11.62
C GLY A 17 15.51 8.15 10.15
N ILE A 18 14.70 8.72 9.26
CA ILE A 18 14.98 8.78 7.82
C ILE A 18 15.85 10.02 7.56
N VAL A 19 17.16 9.90 7.78
CA VAL A 19 18.12 11.00 7.67
C VAL A 19 19.27 10.69 6.71
N GLN A 20 19.26 9.50 6.09
CA GLN A 20 20.25 9.13 5.06
C GLN A 20 19.57 8.96 3.70
N GLY A 21 20.29 9.29 2.62
CA GLY A 21 19.75 9.21 1.24
C GLY A 21 18.69 10.26 0.88
N VAL A 22 18.40 11.21 1.78
CA VAL A 22 17.34 12.23 1.67
C VAL A 22 17.90 13.67 1.61
N GLY A 23 19.20 13.84 1.44
CA GLY A 23 19.83 15.17 1.38
C GLY A 23 20.10 15.81 2.75
N PHE A 24 20.06 15.05 3.84
CA PHE A 24 20.21 15.59 5.19
C PHE A 24 21.62 16.16 5.47
N ARG A 25 22.70 15.46 5.09
CA ARG A 25 24.08 15.97 5.25
C ARG A 25 24.34 17.31 4.53
N PRO A 26 24.01 17.51 3.24
CA PRO A 26 24.13 18.82 2.60
C PRO A 26 23.25 19.90 3.23
N PHE A 27 22.07 19.55 3.71
CA PHE A 27 21.20 20.46 4.47
C PHE A 27 21.90 20.94 5.75
N VAL A 28 22.41 20.02 6.56
CA VAL A 28 23.19 20.34 7.80
C VAL A 28 24.38 21.22 7.48
N TYR A 29 25.14 20.90 6.44
CA TYR A 29 26.28 21.68 5.98
C TYR A 29 25.87 23.12 5.59
N GLY A 30 24.86 23.28 4.75
CA GLY A 30 24.37 24.60 4.35
C GLY A 30 23.81 25.40 5.54
N LEU A 31 23.16 24.74 6.48
CA LEU A 31 22.66 25.35 7.71
C LEU A 31 23.80 25.81 8.61
N ALA A 32 24.82 24.97 8.81
CA ALA A 32 25.98 25.32 9.60
C ALA A 32 26.74 26.53 9.04
N LEU A 33 26.90 26.61 7.71
CA LEU A 33 27.47 27.78 7.04
C LEU A 33 26.64 29.05 7.26
N ARG A 34 25.32 28.98 7.20
CA ARG A 34 24.44 30.15 7.46
C ARG A 34 24.59 30.68 8.89
N HIS A 35 24.80 29.78 9.86
CA HIS A 35 25.04 30.14 11.26
C HIS A 35 26.48 30.43 11.57
N GLY A 36 27.44 30.33 10.64
CA GLY A 36 28.85 30.56 10.85
C GLY A 36 29.48 29.60 11.87
N LEU A 37 29.00 28.34 11.89
CA LEU A 37 29.50 27.29 12.78
C LEU A 37 30.74 26.61 12.19
N ALA A 38 31.66 26.16 13.05
CA ALA A 38 32.71 25.21 12.71
C ALA A 38 32.33 23.80 13.16
N GLY A 39 32.90 22.77 12.50
CA GLY A 39 32.62 21.39 12.89
C GLY A 39 32.45 20.40 11.76
N TYR A 40 31.60 19.40 11.98
CA TYR A 40 31.39 18.33 11.00
C TYR A 40 30.02 17.71 11.08
N VAL A 41 29.64 17.04 9.98
CA VAL A 41 28.51 16.11 9.92
C VAL A 41 29.00 14.80 9.29
N LEU A 42 28.54 13.65 9.82
CA LEU A 42 28.81 12.32 9.26
C LEU A 42 27.57 11.43 9.39
N ASN A 43 27.48 10.44 8.51
CA ASN A 43 26.58 9.32 8.69
C ASN A 43 27.27 8.21 9.45
N ASP A 44 26.59 7.61 10.39
CA ASP A 44 26.97 6.38 11.05
C ASP A 44 25.90 5.30 10.90
N ALA A 45 26.10 4.15 11.53
CA ALA A 45 25.15 3.05 11.44
C ALA A 45 23.78 3.33 12.10
N ASN A 46 23.68 4.33 12.96
CA ASN A 46 22.51 4.65 13.76
C ASN A 46 21.81 5.96 13.36
N GLY A 47 22.40 6.71 12.39
CA GLY A 47 21.81 7.98 11.97
C GLY A 47 22.81 8.98 11.43
N VAL A 48 22.71 10.22 11.93
CA VAL A 48 23.60 11.33 11.59
C VAL A 48 24.18 11.93 12.88
N THR A 49 25.50 11.99 12.95
CA THR A 49 26.20 12.67 14.04
C THR A 49 26.77 14.00 13.54
N ILE A 50 26.53 15.08 14.30
CA ILE A 50 26.93 16.45 13.99
C ILE A 50 27.73 17.01 15.16
N GLY A 51 28.98 17.36 14.95
CA GLY A 51 29.77 18.18 15.89
C GLY A 51 29.73 19.63 15.44
N ALA A 52 29.31 20.55 16.30
CA ALA A 52 29.22 21.96 15.97
C ALA A 52 29.80 22.83 17.09
N GLU A 53 30.56 23.88 16.71
CA GLU A 53 31.17 24.85 17.59
C GLU A 53 30.78 26.28 17.18
N GLY A 54 30.29 27.06 18.12
CA GLY A 54 29.86 28.44 17.91
C GLY A 54 29.42 29.14 19.18
N SER A 55 28.77 30.31 19.08
CA SER A 55 28.18 30.96 20.25
C SER A 55 26.94 30.20 20.74
N PRO A 56 26.56 30.35 22.04
CA PRO A 56 25.34 29.70 22.54
C PRO A 56 24.10 29.99 21.70
N GLU A 57 23.91 31.25 21.24
CA GLU A 57 22.76 31.65 20.43
C GLU A 57 22.78 30.98 19.06
N GLN A 58 23.96 30.90 18.41
CA GLN A 58 24.11 30.21 17.12
C GLN A 58 23.74 28.73 17.23
N LEU A 59 24.23 28.03 18.26
CA LEU A 59 23.96 26.61 18.48
C LEU A 59 22.48 26.32 18.79
N VAL A 60 21.82 27.18 19.58
CA VAL A 60 20.39 27.07 19.88
C VAL A 60 19.54 27.26 18.58
N SER A 61 19.85 28.31 17.79
CA SER A 61 19.14 28.56 16.52
C SER A 61 19.38 27.43 15.53
N PHE A 62 20.61 26.93 15.44
CA PHE A 62 20.93 25.77 14.59
C PHE A 62 20.17 24.52 14.99
N ALA A 63 20.09 24.18 16.28
CA ALA A 63 19.37 23.02 16.79
C ALA A 63 17.85 23.11 16.52
N ARG A 64 17.29 24.32 16.60
CA ARG A 64 15.89 24.56 16.25
C ARG A 64 15.64 24.37 14.75
N GLU A 65 16.46 25.02 13.91
CA GLU A 65 16.29 24.96 12.45
C GLU A 65 16.64 23.60 11.86
N LEU A 66 17.47 22.78 12.51
CA LEU A 66 17.68 21.36 12.16
C LEU A 66 16.37 20.57 12.20
N ARG A 67 15.45 20.90 13.12
CA ARG A 67 14.16 20.24 13.26
C ARG A 67 13.10 20.85 12.33
N GLU A 68 13.04 22.19 12.27
CA GLU A 68 11.98 22.92 11.57
C GLU A 68 12.16 22.93 10.05
N LEU A 69 13.40 22.97 9.55
CA LEU A 69 13.72 23.13 8.13
C LEU A 69 14.30 21.85 7.50
N ALA A 70 14.14 20.71 8.16
CA ALA A 70 14.63 19.42 7.68
C ALA A 70 14.13 19.13 6.26
N PRO A 71 14.92 18.44 5.40
CA PRO A 71 14.51 18.10 4.04
C PRO A 71 13.15 17.39 3.99
N PRO A 72 12.29 17.63 2.98
CA PRO A 72 10.92 17.11 2.94
C PRO A 72 10.79 15.58 3.05
N LEU A 73 11.82 14.84 2.66
CA LEU A 73 11.85 13.37 2.75
C LEU A 73 12.47 12.86 4.05
N SER A 74 13.03 13.75 4.87
CA SER A 74 13.57 13.35 6.16
C SER A 74 12.48 13.21 7.21
N ARG A 75 12.71 12.28 8.13
CA ARG A 75 11.93 12.13 9.35
C ARG A 75 12.90 12.00 10.51
N ILE A 76 12.76 12.87 11.48
CA ILE A 76 13.57 12.86 12.71
C ILE A 76 12.76 12.13 13.79
N ASP A 77 13.19 10.91 14.14
CA ASP A 77 12.53 10.10 15.17
C ASP A 77 13.10 10.39 16.56
N HIS A 78 14.44 10.54 16.64
CA HIS A 78 15.11 10.94 17.85
C HIS A 78 16.12 12.04 17.57
N PHE A 79 16.20 13.00 18.49
CA PHE A 79 17.14 14.11 18.47
C PHE A 79 17.74 14.26 19.86
N SER A 80 19.02 14.00 19.99
CA SER A 80 19.76 14.22 21.23
C SER A 80 20.87 15.22 21.04
N GLU A 81 21.17 15.97 22.09
CA GLU A 81 22.29 16.91 22.11
C GLU A 81 23.09 16.73 23.42
N ARG A 82 24.42 16.86 23.30
CA ARG A 82 25.31 16.87 24.44
C ARG A 82 26.39 17.94 24.29
N GLU A 83 26.78 18.55 25.35
CA GLU A 83 27.90 19.49 25.36
C GLU A 83 29.22 18.72 25.40
N LEU A 84 30.18 19.12 24.56
CA LEU A 84 31.52 18.55 24.51
C LEU A 84 32.54 19.53 25.11
N PRO A 85 33.61 19.01 25.75
CA PRO A 85 34.73 19.85 26.20
C PRO A 85 35.36 20.60 25.03
N LEU A 86 35.79 21.84 25.26
CA LEU A 86 36.62 22.61 24.32
C LEU A 86 38.10 22.15 24.30
N ALA A 87 38.42 20.92 24.71
CA ALA A 87 39.75 20.37 24.66
C ALA A 87 40.25 20.22 23.21
N HIS A 88 41.59 20.16 23.07
CA HIS A 88 42.25 20.00 21.77
C HIS A 88 41.68 18.75 21.04
N ASP A 89 41.01 18.95 19.95
CA ASP A 89 40.35 17.91 19.16
C ASP A 89 40.75 18.12 17.70
N PRO A 90 41.48 17.15 17.08
CA PRO A 90 41.92 17.26 15.68
C PRO A 90 40.79 17.56 14.70
N ASP A 91 39.54 17.19 15.04
CA ASP A 91 38.37 17.44 14.25
C ASP A 91 37.90 18.90 14.24
N PHE A 92 38.28 19.68 15.26
CA PHE A 92 37.98 21.11 15.38
C PHE A 92 39.21 22.02 15.28
N ASP A 93 40.37 21.52 15.73
CA ASP A 93 41.60 22.33 15.91
C ASP A 93 42.67 22.11 14.81
N GLY A 94 42.42 21.21 13.83
CA GLY A 94 43.34 20.90 12.72
C GLY A 94 43.41 21.98 11.63
N GLN A 95 43.86 21.62 10.43
CA GLN A 95 44.02 22.52 9.26
C GLN A 95 42.73 23.29 8.85
N PHE A 96 41.60 23.08 9.55
CA PHE A 96 40.25 23.55 9.21
C PHE A 96 39.67 24.50 10.27
N HIS A 97 40.44 25.22 11.04
CA HIS A 97 39.96 26.25 11.97
C HIS A 97 38.87 27.13 11.38
N GLY A 98 37.66 27.08 11.93
CA GLY A 98 36.52 27.90 11.52
C GLY A 98 35.72 27.40 10.32
N GLN A 99 35.95 26.17 9.84
CA GLN A 99 35.20 25.58 8.74
C GLN A 99 34.31 24.44 9.22
N PHE A 100 33.15 24.28 8.56
CA PHE A 100 32.29 23.12 8.71
C PHE A 100 32.55 22.12 7.57
N ARG A 101 32.49 20.80 7.83
CA ARG A 101 32.84 19.78 6.84
C ARG A 101 31.89 18.57 6.90
N ILE A 102 31.78 17.84 5.77
CA ILE A 102 31.12 16.56 5.71
C ILE A 102 32.18 15.47 5.75
N LYS A 103 32.13 14.61 6.77
CA LYS A 103 33.04 13.46 6.92
C LYS A 103 32.50 12.24 6.16
N ALA A 104 33.41 11.31 5.81
CA ALA A 104 33.01 9.99 5.28
C ALA A 104 32.17 9.21 6.31
N SER A 105 31.28 8.37 5.82
CA SER A 105 30.45 7.49 6.67
C SER A 105 31.32 6.51 7.47
N GLN A 106 30.98 6.30 8.75
CA GLN A 106 31.67 5.32 9.61
C GLN A 106 30.90 3.99 9.62
N GLN A 107 31.61 2.88 9.41
CA GLN A 107 31.08 1.52 9.48
C GLN A 107 31.51 0.89 10.81
N GLN A 108 30.67 0.86 11.82
CA GLN A 108 31.04 0.24 13.12
C GLN A 108 30.00 -0.67 13.78
N SER A 109 28.81 -0.90 13.19
CA SER A 109 27.79 -1.79 13.77
C SER A 109 26.78 -2.26 12.74
N ALA A 110 25.92 -3.23 13.10
CA ALA A 110 24.76 -3.62 12.31
C ALA A 110 23.90 -2.39 11.97
N ALA A 111 23.53 -2.25 10.70
CA ALA A 111 22.83 -1.06 10.23
C ALA A 111 21.40 -1.00 10.81
N THR A 112 21.09 0.07 11.52
CA THR A 112 19.73 0.35 12.02
C THR A 112 19.03 1.44 11.22
N VAL A 113 19.64 1.93 10.14
CA VAL A 113 19.12 3.05 9.34
C VAL A 113 17.96 2.61 8.48
N ALA A 114 16.88 3.39 8.54
CA ALA A 114 15.70 3.20 7.70
C ALA A 114 16.02 3.40 6.21
N ILE A 115 15.58 2.46 5.36
CA ILE A 115 15.65 2.60 3.89
C ILE A 115 14.48 3.46 3.44
N SER A 116 14.80 4.59 2.77
CA SER A 116 13.77 5.43 2.17
C SER A 116 13.09 4.71 1.00
N PRO A 117 11.76 4.82 0.84
CA PRO A 117 11.07 4.39 -0.36
C PRO A 117 11.53 5.17 -1.59
N ASP A 118 11.32 4.59 -2.77
CA ASP A 118 11.51 5.28 -4.04
C ASP A 118 10.58 6.50 -4.15
N GLN A 119 11.09 7.60 -4.67
CA GLN A 119 10.35 8.87 -4.73
C GLN A 119 10.15 9.35 -6.18
N GLY A 120 8.98 9.90 -6.44
CA GLY A 120 8.68 10.51 -7.72
C GLY A 120 9.57 11.70 -8.03
N MET A 121 9.68 12.05 -9.31
CA MET A 121 10.46 13.19 -9.81
C MET A 121 9.99 14.50 -9.13
N CYS A 122 10.94 15.23 -8.56
CA CYS A 122 10.66 16.54 -7.97
C CYS A 122 10.60 17.65 -9.04
N GLU A 123 9.93 18.77 -8.72
CA GLU A 123 9.78 19.89 -9.64
C GLU A 123 11.10 20.46 -10.17
N ALA A 124 12.14 20.49 -9.33
CA ALA A 124 13.44 20.99 -9.76
C ALA A 124 14.08 20.08 -10.83
N CYS A 125 13.94 18.76 -10.68
CA CYS A 125 14.39 17.81 -11.71
C CYS A 125 13.50 17.85 -12.95
N ALA A 126 12.19 18.07 -12.81
CA ALA A 126 11.29 18.27 -13.94
C ALA A 126 11.70 19.51 -14.76
N ARG A 127 12.04 20.63 -14.10
CA ARG A 127 12.56 21.82 -14.77
C ARG A 127 13.87 21.57 -15.52
N ASP A 128 14.82 20.81 -14.93
CA ASP A 128 16.06 20.47 -15.63
C ASP A 128 15.79 19.65 -16.90
N VAL A 129 14.90 18.66 -16.82
CA VAL A 129 14.53 17.80 -17.96
C VAL A 129 13.83 18.60 -19.06
N ALA A 130 13.02 19.59 -18.72
CA ALA A 130 12.32 20.43 -19.69
C ALA A 130 13.18 21.57 -20.25
N ASN A 131 14.29 21.94 -19.62
CA ASN A 131 15.11 23.10 -20.00
C ASN A 131 16.14 22.75 -21.10
N PRO A 132 16.00 23.27 -22.35
CA PRO A 132 16.93 22.97 -23.43
C PRO A 132 18.40 23.38 -23.17
N SER A 133 18.62 24.31 -22.21
CA SER A 133 19.98 24.75 -21.85
C SER A 133 20.61 23.90 -20.74
N ASP A 134 19.87 22.99 -20.11
CA ASP A 134 20.41 22.12 -19.06
C ASP A 134 21.00 20.84 -19.69
N ARG A 135 22.06 20.33 -19.10
CA ARG A 135 22.73 19.10 -19.55
C ARG A 135 21.86 17.83 -19.33
N HIS A 136 20.81 17.92 -18.57
CA HIS A 136 19.83 16.85 -18.33
C HIS A 136 18.57 17.02 -19.18
N HIS A 137 18.55 17.95 -20.13
CA HIS A 137 17.44 18.11 -21.07
C HIS A 137 17.11 16.77 -21.73
N HIS A 138 15.84 16.37 -21.68
CA HIS A 138 15.31 15.09 -22.18
C HIS A 138 16.01 13.83 -21.61
N TYR A 139 16.71 13.93 -20.47
CA TYR A 139 17.36 12.77 -19.89
C TYR A 139 16.44 11.98 -18.95
N PRO A 140 16.05 10.71 -19.28
CA PRO A 140 15.00 9.96 -18.61
C PRO A 140 15.39 9.43 -17.22
N PHE A 141 16.63 9.62 -16.76
CA PHE A 141 17.14 9.17 -15.46
C PHE A 141 17.58 10.33 -14.56
N THR A 142 17.17 11.55 -14.87
CA THR A 142 17.47 12.74 -14.07
C THR A 142 16.89 12.60 -12.67
N ASN A 143 17.70 12.85 -11.66
CA ASN A 143 17.33 12.79 -10.24
C ASN A 143 18.22 13.70 -9.38
N CYS A 144 17.84 13.83 -8.10
CA CYS A 144 18.64 14.49 -7.08
C CYS A 144 18.47 13.80 -5.71
N THR A 145 18.91 14.41 -4.62
CA THR A 145 18.73 13.83 -3.27
C THR A 145 17.28 13.75 -2.83
N HIS A 146 16.36 14.52 -3.44
CA HIS A 146 14.94 14.56 -3.07
C HIS A 146 14.05 13.64 -3.93
N CYS A 147 14.56 12.99 -4.97
CA CYS A 147 13.75 12.17 -5.88
C CYS A 147 14.53 11.01 -6.49
N GLY A 148 13.82 10.12 -7.19
CA GLY A 148 14.40 8.97 -7.88
C GLY A 148 14.45 7.70 -7.02
N PRO A 149 15.11 6.65 -7.53
CA PRO A 149 15.12 5.33 -6.92
C PRO A 149 15.96 5.26 -5.63
N ARG A 150 15.53 4.40 -4.72
CA ARG A 150 16.16 4.09 -3.43
C ARG A 150 16.13 2.58 -3.18
N TYR A 151 14.95 2.09 -2.72
CA TYR A 151 14.72 0.68 -2.43
C TYR A 151 14.98 -0.22 -3.65
N THR A 152 14.48 0.16 -4.80
CA THR A 152 14.58 -0.66 -6.02
C THR A 152 16.00 -0.84 -6.54
N ILE A 153 16.96 -0.04 -6.06
CA ILE A 153 18.37 -0.09 -6.52
C ILE A 153 19.39 -0.43 -5.42
N ILE A 154 19.00 -0.60 -4.16
CA ILE A 154 19.95 -0.87 -3.07
C ILE A 154 20.37 -2.34 -3.08
N ARG A 155 21.67 -2.63 -2.88
CA ARG A 155 22.23 -3.98 -2.67
C ARG A 155 22.47 -4.28 -1.21
N ARG A 156 22.98 -3.29 -0.47
CA ARG A 156 23.31 -3.40 0.96
C ARG A 156 23.39 -2.01 1.60
N LEU A 157 23.30 -1.97 2.90
CA LEU A 157 23.57 -0.76 3.70
C LEU A 157 25.08 -0.60 4.00
N PRO A 158 25.58 0.63 4.21
CA PRO A 158 24.87 1.91 4.05
C PRO A 158 24.52 2.21 2.60
N TYR A 159 23.48 3.05 2.38
CA TYR A 159 23.05 3.46 1.05
C TYR A 159 24.07 4.42 0.41
N ASP A 160 25.09 3.83 -0.22
CA ASP A 160 26.13 4.52 -0.98
C ASP A 160 26.23 3.93 -2.40
N ARG A 161 26.66 4.75 -3.39
CA ARG A 161 26.65 4.39 -4.81
C ARG A 161 27.28 3.02 -5.12
N PRO A 162 28.44 2.62 -4.55
CA PRO A 162 29.01 1.28 -4.77
C PRO A 162 28.10 0.13 -4.28
N HIS A 163 27.16 0.43 -3.38
CA HIS A 163 26.21 -0.52 -2.82
C HIS A 163 24.84 -0.46 -3.49
N THR A 164 24.77 0.11 -4.68
CA THR A 164 23.53 0.21 -5.48
C THR A 164 23.73 -0.34 -6.89
N ALA A 165 22.63 -0.47 -7.64
CA ALA A 165 22.67 -0.78 -9.08
C ALA A 165 23.47 0.23 -9.92
N MET A 166 23.76 1.41 -9.36
CA MET A 166 24.54 2.45 -10.04
C MET A 166 26.06 2.25 -9.96
N ALA A 167 26.54 1.24 -9.24
CA ALA A 167 27.97 0.90 -9.14
C ALA A 167 28.63 0.66 -10.50
N GLY A 168 27.88 0.13 -11.46
CA GLY A 168 28.36 -0.11 -12.84
C GLY A 168 28.47 1.15 -13.73
N PHE A 169 28.00 2.32 -13.24
CA PHE A 169 27.99 3.57 -14.02
C PHE A 169 29.01 4.56 -13.44
N ALA A 170 30.22 4.58 -14.03
CA ALA A 170 31.26 5.52 -13.63
C ALA A 170 30.83 6.96 -13.95
N MET A 171 30.92 7.86 -12.96
CA MET A 171 30.54 9.26 -13.14
C MET A 171 31.51 10.00 -14.07
N CYS A 172 31.00 10.79 -15.01
CA CYS A 172 31.79 11.73 -15.76
C CYS A 172 32.28 12.88 -14.84
N PRO A 173 33.30 13.68 -15.23
CA PRO A 173 33.85 14.75 -14.38
C PRO A 173 32.79 15.75 -13.90
N ARG A 174 31.78 16.07 -14.72
CA ARG A 174 30.71 16.99 -14.35
C ARG A 174 29.78 16.40 -13.29
N CYS A 175 29.43 15.10 -13.40
CA CYS A 175 28.62 14.42 -12.41
C CYS A 175 29.39 14.21 -11.09
N ALA A 176 30.70 13.91 -11.16
CA ALA A 176 31.55 13.82 -9.98
C ALA A 176 31.62 15.17 -9.25
N ALA A 177 31.84 16.26 -9.98
CA ALA A 177 31.85 17.60 -9.39
C ALA A 177 30.52 17.97 -8.70
N ALA A 178 29.36 17.65 -9.33
CA ALA A 178 28.05 17.88 -8.70
C ALA A 178 27.83 16.96 -7.47
N TYR A 179 28.32 15.74 -7.53
CA TYR A 179 28.25 14.77 -6.44
C TYR A 179 29.08 15.16 -5.22
N GLU A 180 30.22 15.81 -5.45
CA GLU A 180 31.17 16.24 -4.41
C GLU A 180 30.92 17.66 -3.91
N ASN A 181 30.12 18.48 -4.60
CA ASN A 181 29.82 19.85 -4.20
C ASN A 181 28.66 19.91 -3.20
N PRO A 182 28.90 20.24 -1.91
CA PRO A 182 27.85 20.28 -0.88
C PRO A 182 26.76 21.34 -1.13
N LEU A 183 26.99 22.30 -2.03
CA LEU A 183 25.99 23.30 -2.43
C LEU A 183 25.15 22.87 -3.63
N ASP A 184 25.51 21.76 -4.29
CA ASP A 184 24.69 21.21 -5.38
C ASP A 184 23.59 20.31 -4.82
N ARG A 185 22.37 20.42 -5.35
CA ARG A 185 21.23 19.55 -4.97
C ARG A 185 21.43 18.06 -5.32
N ARG A 186 22.49 17.73 -6.06
CA ARG A 186 22.92 16.37 -6.39
C ARG A 186 24.06 15.87 -5.51
N TYR A 187 24.46 16.67 -4.50
CA TYR A 187 25.49 16.27 -3.56
C TYR A 187 25.15 14.91 -2.91
N HIS A 188 26.02 13.91 -3.09
CA HIS A 188 25.80 12.53 -2.65
C HIS A 188 24.46 11.92 -3.05
N ALA A 189 23.84 12.39 -4.15
CA ALA A 189 22.71 11.71 -4.75
C ALA A 189 23.20 10.42 -5.43
N GLN A 190 23.02 9.27 -4.77
CA GLN A 190 23.62 8.01 -5.20
C GLN A 190 23.27 7.61 -6.64
N PRO A 191 22.02 7.85 -7.14
CA PRO A 191 21.67 7.54 -8.51
C PRO A 191 22.04 8.64 -9.53
N VAL A 192 22.79 9.71 -9.15
CA VAL A 192 23.14 10.80 -10.05
C VAL A 192 23.82 10.30 -11.33
N SER A 193 23.38 10.85 -12.47
CA SER A 193 23.89 10.52 -13.79
C SER A 193 23.43 11.55 -14.82
N CYS A 194 24.03 11.53 -16.02
CA CYS A 194 23.63 12.34 -17.15
C CYS A 194 23.71 11.51 -18.45
N PRO A 195 23.29 12.03 -19.61
CA PRO A 195 23.31 11.29 -20.89
C PRO A 195 24.67 10.71 -21.28
N GLU A 196 25.77 11.29 -20.75
CA GLU A 196 27.15 10.84 -21.04
C GLU A 196 27.55 9.61 -20.22
N CYS A 197 27.20 9.57 -18.92
CA CYS A 197 27.75 8.58 -17.99
C CYS A 197 26.71 7.66 -17.34
N GLY A 198 25.44 7.89 -17.59
CA GLY A 198 24.37 7.15 -16.93
C GLY A 198 23.66 6.13 -17.80
N PRO A 199 22.58 5.56 -17.29
CA PRO A 199 21.73 4.63 -18.02
C PRO A 199 21.19 5.25 -19.31
N HIS A 200 20.87 4.39 -20.28
CA HIS A 200 20.25 4.78 -21.54
C HIS A 200 19.09 3.84 -21.89
N LEU A 201 18.20 4.35 -22.75
CA LEU A 201 17.07 3.62 -23.29
C LEU A 201 17.49 2.76 -24.46
N THR A 202 16.79 1.65 -24.65
CA THR A 202 16.86 0.79 -25.84
C THR A 202 15.45 0.41 -26.23
N TRP A 203 15.05 0.67 -27.46
CA TRP A 203 13.82 0.15 -28.06
C TRP A 203 14.10 -1.23 -28.64
N ARG A 204 13.29 -2.22 -28.26
CA ARG A 204 13.45 -3.62 -28.67
C ARG A 204 12.18 -4.13 -29.36
N SER A 205 12.36 -5.08 -30.27
CA SER A 205 11.25 -5.90 -30.75
C SER A 205 10.65 -6.74 -29.63
N GLY A 206 9.44 -7.32 -29.83
CA GLY A 206 8.87 -8.30 -28.91
C GLY A 206 9.77 -9.55 -28.72
N HIS A 207 10.68 -9.82 -29.64
CA HIS A 207 11.66 -10.91 -29.56
C HIS A 207 12.98 -10.52 -28.86
N GLY A 208 13.10 -9.25 -28.43
CA GLY A 208 14.24 -8.75 -27.66
C GLY A 208 15.34 -8.10 -28.51
N ASP A 209 15.22 -8.06 -29.85
CA ASP A 209 16.22 -7.44 -30.72
C ASP A 209 16.26 -5.93 -30.52
N ALA A 210 17.47 -5.36 -30.33
CA ALA A 210 17.64 -3.91 -30.22
C ALA A 210 17.43 -3.25 -31.57
N LEU A 211 16.53 -2.28 -31.65
CA LEU A 211 16.15 -1.57 -32.88
C LEU A 211 16.56 -0.10 -32.87
N ALA A 212 16.54 0.57 -31.72
CA ALA A 212 16.94 1.96 -31.53
C ALA A 212 17.46 2.19 -30.12
N GLU A 213 18.23 3.27 -29.91
CA GLU A 213 18.80 3.64 -28.63
C GLU A 213 18.50 5.10 -28.27
N ARG A 214 18.58 5.41 -26.96
CA ARG A 214 18.52 6.78 -26.39
C ARG A 214 17.25 7.53 -26.80
N GLU A 215 17.37 8.68 -27.45
CA GLU A 215 16.24 9.52 -27.85
C GLU A 215 15.42 8.87 -28.97
N ASP A 216 16.06 8.20 -29.92
CA ASP A 216 15.40 7.46 -30.99
C ASP A 216 14.54 6.32 -30.39
N ALA A 217 15.00 5.66 -29.33
CA ALA A 217 14.21 4.64 -28.63
C ALA A 217 12.93 5.22 -28.01
N LEU A 218 12.98 6.43 -27.47
CA LEU A 218 11.81 7.14 -26.91
C LEU A 218 10.82 7.50 -28.03
N HIS A 219 11.32 8.01 -29.16
CA HIS A 219 10.51 8.36 -30.33
C HIS A 219 9.81 7.15 -30.95
N GLU A 220 10.50 6.02 -31.08
CA GLU A 220 9.92 4.77 -31.59
C GLU A 220 8.81 4.25 -30.67
N ALA A 221 9.04 4.28 -29.35
CA ALA A 221 8.03 3.89 -28.36
C ALA A 221 6.79 4.81 -28.41
N ALA A 222 6.99 6.12 -28.50
CA ALA A 222 5.89 7.08 -28.63
C ALA A 222 5.11 6.89 -29.93
N SER A 223 5.81 6.69 -31.04
CA SER A 223 5.20 6.40 -32.36
C SER A 223 4.38 5.10 -32.33
N ALA A 224 4.90 4.06 -31.66
CA ALA A 224 4.18 2.81 -31.48
C ALA A 224 2.88 3.01 -30.70
N LEU A 225 2.91 3.79 -29.60
CA LEU A 225 1.72 4.10 -28.80
C LEU A 225 0.70 4.93 -29.56
N GLN A 226 1.14 5.95 -30.31
CA GLN A 226 0.27 6.76 -31.17
C GLN A 226 -0.38 5.92 -32.31
N ALA A 227 0.30 4.86 -32.74
CA ALA A 227 -0.26 3.88 -33.69
C ALA A 227 -1.20 2.84 -33.03
N GLY A 228 -1.58 3.01 -31.76
CA GLY A 228 -2.48 2.11 -31.04
C GLY A 228 -1.84 0.77 -30.62
N LYS A 229 -0.52 0.68 -30.59
CA LYS A 229 0.21 -0.53 -30.20
C LYS A 229 0.27 -0.69 -28.68
N LEU A 230 0.53 -1.93 -28.22
CA LEU A 230 0.72 -2.32 -26.85
C LEU A 230 2.19 -2.61 -26.60
N ILE A 231 2.83 -1.87 -25.70
CA ILE A 231 4.25 -2.00 -25.42
C ILE A 231 4.54 -2.28 -23.94
N ALA A 232 5.71 -2.84 -23.65
CA ALA A 232 6.23 -2.92 -22.29
C ALA A 232 7.27 -1.79 -22.07
N VAL A 233 7.18 -1.10 -20.93
CA VAL A 233 8.10 -0.01 -20.56
C VAL A 233 8.71 -0.30 -19.21
N LYS A 234 10.04 -0.31 -19.11
CA LYS A 234 10.76 -0.50 -17.84
C LYS A 234 10.69 0.78 -17.01
N GLY A 235 9.97 0.70 -15.90
CA GLY A 235 9.80 1.78 -14.93
C GLY A 235 10.88 1.80 -13.85
N MET A 236 10.49 2.21 -12.63
CA MET A 236 11.36 2.25 -11.46
C MET A 236 11.38 0.91 -10.72
N GLY A 237 10.21 0.30 -10.50
CA GLY A 237 10.04 -0.94 -9.73
C GLY A 237 9.74 -2.19 -10.57
N GLY A 238 9.64 -2.07 -11.89
CA GLY A 238 9.35 -3.14 -12.82
C GLY A 238 8.88 -2.62 -14.17
N TYR A 239 8.51 -3.53 -15.06
CA TYR A 239 7.91 -3.19 -16.35
C TYR A 239 6.41 -2.93 -16.23
N HIS A 240 5.93 -1.96 -17.00
CA HIS A 240 4.50 -1.71 -17.23
C HIS A 240 4.11 -2.06 -18.65
N LEU A 241 2.92 -2.65 -18.81
CA LEU A 241 2.23 -2.71 -20.10
C LEU A 241 1.51 -1.38 -20.29
N ILE A 242 1.78 -0.73 -21.42
CA ILE A 242 1.29 0.61 -21.73
C ILE A 242 0.61 0.62 -23.10
N CYS A 243 -0.56 1.28 -23.19
CA CYS A 243 -1.27 1.57 -24.44
C CYS A 243 -2.04 2.89 -24.35
N ASP A 244 -2.54 3.40 -25.48
CA ASP A 244 -3.42 4.59 -25.52
C ASP A 244 -4.71 4.33 -24.71
N ALA A 245 -4.95 5.15 -23.69
CA ALA A 245 -6.12 5.06 -22.82
C ALA A 245 -7.45 5.45 -23.50
N ARG A 246 -7.41 6.04 -24.69
CA ARG A 246 -8.58 6.43 -25.50
C ARG A 246 -8.97 5.37 -26.52
N ASN A 247 -8.09 4.39 -26.79
CA ASN A 247 -8.27 3.39 -27.83
C ASN A 247 -8.89 2.11 -27.26
N GLU A 248 -10.18 1.90 -27.52
CA GLU A 248 -10.93 0.71 -27.08
C GLU A 248 -10.30 -0.61 -27.52
N GLN A 249 -9.73 -0.66 -28.73
CA GLN A 249 -9.13 -1.90 -29.27
C GLN A 249 -7.84 -2.24 -28.51
N SER A 250 -6.99 -1.24 -28.23
CA SER A 250 -5.76 -1.41 -27.45
C SER A 250 -6.08 -1.82 -26.01
N VAL A 251 -7.08 -1.19 -25.37
CA VAL A 251 -7.57 -1.55 -24.04
C VAL A 251 -8.13 -2.97 -24.01
N ALA A 252 -8.95 -3.36 -25.01
CA ALA A 252 -9.50 -4.72 -25.11
C ALA A 252 -8.38 -5.78 -25.30
N ARG A 253 -7.37 -5.47 -26.15
CA ARG A 253 -6.21 -6.34 -26.34
C ARG A 253 -5.43 -6.51 -25.03
N LEU A 254 -5.18 -5.43 -24.31
CA LEU A 254 -4.52 -5.48 -22.99
C LEU A 254 -5.31 -6.33 -21.99
N ARG A 255 -6.63 -6.19 -21.95
CA ARG A 255 -7.50 -7.02 -21.08
C ARG A 255 -7.40 -8.50 -21.41
N THR A 256 -7.39 -8.85 -22.71
CA THR A 256 -7.21 -10.22 -23.17
C THR A 256 -5.88 -10.78 -22.71
N LEU A 257 -4.78 -10.05 -22.95
CA LEU A 257 -3.44 -10.44 -22.50
C LEU A 257 -3.38 -10.66 -20.98
N LYS A 258 -3.94 -9.74 -20.19
CA LYS A 258 -3.95 -9.82 -18.73
C LYS A 258 -4.96 -10.83 -18.19
N ARG A 259 -5.85 -11.39 -19.03
CA ARG A 259 -6.98 -12.23 -18.60
C ARG A 259 -7.79 -11.56 -17.49
N ARG A 260 -8.06 -10.26 -17.64
CA ARG A 260 -8.80 -9.41 -16.70
C ARG A 260 -9.98 -8.77 -17.43
N ALA A 261 -11.17 -9.39 -17.31
CA ALA A 261 -12.36 -8.93 -18.05
C ALA A 261 -12.85 -7.57 -17.53
N ARG A 262 -12.94 -7.37 -16.21
CA ARG A 262 -13.57 -6.19 -15.59
C ARG A 262 -12.68 -5.44 -14.59
N LYS A 263 -11.66 -6.08 -14.00
CA LYS A 263 -10.80 -5.40 -13.02
C LYS A 263 -10.29 -4.06 -13.60
N PRO A 264 -10.46 -2.92 -12.89
CA PRO A 264 -10.08 -1.61 -13.39
C PRO A 264 -8.61 -1.53 -13.82
N LEU A 265 -8.33 -0.78 -14.88
CA LEU A 265 -7.01 -0.41 -15.35
C LEU A 265 -6.67 1.00 -14.85
N VAL A 266 -5.39 1.25 -14.66
CA VAL A 266 -4.88 2.55 -14.21
C VAL A 266 -4.53 3.42 -15.41
N VAL A 267 -4.85 4.71 -15.32
CA VAL A 267 -4.50 5.71 -16.33
C VAL A 267 -3.41 6.62 -15.80
N MET A 268 -2.30 6.71 -16.52
CA MET A 268 -1.25 7.70 -16.29
C MET A 268 -1.54 8.93 -17.14
N ILE A 269 -1.60 10.09 -16.48
CA ILE A 269 -1.99 11.38 -17.09
C ILE A 269 -0.88 12.39 -16.86
N GLY A 270 -0.59 13.22 -17.88
CA GLY A 270 0.56 14.13 -17.89
C GLY A 270 0.54 15.23 -16.83
N SER A 271 -0.65 15.70 -16.42
CA SER A 271 -0.78 16.79 -15.48
C SER A 271 -2.04 16.68 -14.61
N LEU A 272 -2.02 17.39 -13.47
CA LEU A 272 -3.21 17.53 -12.61
C LEU A 272 -4.37 18.25 -13.32
N ALA A 273 -4.05 19.22 -14.20
CA ALA A 273 -5.07 19.93 -14.98
C ALA A 273 -5.81 18.97 -15.93
N GLU A 274 -5.08 18.09 -16.60
CA GLU A 274 -5.66 17.08 -17.48
C GLU A 274 -6.46 16.03 -16.67
N ALA A 275 -5.98 15.61 -15.51
CA ALA A 275 -6.71 14.67 -14.65
C ALA A 275 -8.10 15.21 -14.27
N LYS A 276 -8.22 16.50 -13.96
CA LYS A 276 -9.49 17.18 -13.65
C LYS A 276 -10.50 17.19 -14.79
N LEU A 277 -10.09 16.89 -16.02
CA LEU A 277 -11.02 16.74 -17.15
C LEU A 277 -11.76 15.39 -17.11
N HIS A 278 -11.19 14.37 -16.49
CA HIS A 278 -11.71 13.00 -16.49
C HIS A 278 -12.34 12.59 -15.15
N VAL A 279 -11.90 13.17 -14.05
CA VAL A 279 -12.33 12.82 -12.70
C VAL A 279 -12.66 14.03 -11.86
N THR A 280 -13.48 13.82 -10.82
CA THR A 280 -13.78 14.82 -9.79
C THR A 280 -13.08 14.44 -8.49
N GLY A 281 -12.79 15.44 -7.66
CA GLY A 281 -12.15 15.22 -6.37
C GLY A 281 -12.14 16.48 -5.52
N CYS A 282 -11.88 16.32 -4.22
CA CYS A 282 -11.63 17.42 -3.29
C CYS A 282 -10.14 17.81 -3.27
N GLU A 283 -9.82 18.91 -2.61
CA GLU A 283 -8.44 19.42 -2.54
C GLU A 283 -7.46 18.42 -1.91
N ALA A 284 -7.92 17.64 -0.92
CA ALA A 284 -7.12 16.61 -0.30
C ALA A 284 -6.76 15.47 -1.28
N GLU A 285 -7.69 15.07 -2.14
CA GLU A 285 -7.44 14.06 -3.18
C GLU A 285 -6.45 14.57 -4.24
N TRP A 286 -6.55 15.84 -4.63
CA TRP A 286 -5.58 16.45 -5.56
C TRP A 286 -4.19 16.55 -4.95
N THR A 287 -4.10 16.92 -3.67
CA THR A 287 -2.84 16.94 -2.91
C THR A 287 -2.23 15.55 -2.83
N LEU A 288 -3.05 14.53 -2.58
CA LEU A 288 -2.62 13.13 -2.51
C LEU A 288 -2.07 12.65 -3.87
N LEU A 289 -2.80 12.89 -4.96
CA LEU A 289 -2.37 12.54 -6.33
C LEU A 289 -1.07 13.25 -6.71
N ALA A 290 -0.92 14.54 -6.36
CA ALA A 290 0.26 15.35 -6.65
C ALA A 290 1.42 15.14 -5.68
N SER A 291 1.25 14.36 -4.62
CA SER A 291 2.28 14.11 -3.60
C SER A 291 3.58 13.56 -4.20
N GLN A 292 4.69 13.69 -3.49
CA GLN A 292 6.01 13.18 -3.93
C GLN A 292 6.02 11.67 -4.17
N ALA A 293 5.16 10.92 -3.50
CA ALA A 293 5.00 9.48 -3.68
C ALA A 293 4.38 9.12 -5.04
N ARG A 294 3.57 10.03 -5.65
CA ARG A 294 2.89 9.79 -6.93
C ARG A 294 2.15 8.45 -6.95
N PRO A 295 1.22 8.20 -6.01
CA PRO A 295 0.46 6.95 -5.98
C PRO A 295 -0.56 6.87 -7.12
N ILE A 296 -1.12 5.68 -7.28
CA ILE A 296 -2.40 5.52 -7.96
C ILE A 296 -3.49 6.00 -6.98
N ALA A 297 -4.22 7.06 -7.33
CA ALA A 297 -5.36 7.54 -6.56
C ALA A 297 -6.67 7.10 -7.22
N LEU A 298 -7.57 6.50 -6.43
CA LEU A 298 -8.93 6.21 -6.89
C LEU A 298 -9.78 7.48 -6.76
N LEU A 299 -10.22 8.02 -7.90
CA LEU A 299 -10.99 9.25 -7.99
C LEU A 299 -12.32 8.99 -8.69
N ARG A 300 -13.38 9.73 -8.33
CA ARG A 300 -14.69 9.58 -8.93
C ARG A 300 -14.67 10.02 -10.40
N LYS A 301 -15.21 9.21 -11.29
CA LYS A 301 -15.40 9.57 -12.69
C LYS A 301 -16.26 10.83 -12.79
N ARG A 302 -15.92 11.70 -13.73
CA ARG A 302 -16.79 12.83 -14.09
C ARG A 302 -17.95 12.27 -14.93
N GLU A 303 -19.18 12.63 -14.56
CA GLU A 303 -20.37 12.26 -15.31
C GLU A 303 -20.45 13.04 -16.64
N ASN A 304 -21.16 12.51 -17.63
CA ASN A 304 -21.21 13.11 -18.97
C ASN A 304 -21.81 14.52 -18.96
N ASP A 305 -22.79 14.79 -18.09
CA ASP A 305 -23.43 16.10 -17.96
C ASP A 305 -22.51 17.18 -17.34
N ASP A 306 -21.52 16.77 -16.55
CA ASP A 306 -20.51 17.63 -15.92
C ASP A 306 -19.23 17.78 -16.76
N ARG A 307 -19.17 17.11 -17.93
CA ARG A 307 -17.98 17.25 -18.80
C ARG A 307 -17.92 18.65 -19.40
N PRO A 308 -16.71 19.25 -19.45
CA PRO A 308 -16.51 20.45 -20.23
C PRO A 308 -16.99 20.23 -21.68
N SER A 309 -17.56 21.27 -22.31
CA SER A 309 -18.02 21.18 -23.69
C SER A 309 -16.90 20.66 -24.61
N GLU A 310 -17.26 19.93 -25.67
CA GLU A 310 -16.27 19.35 -26.63
C GLU A 310 -15.29 20.40 -27.16
N SER A 311 -15.69 21.68 -27.21
CA SER A 311 -14.83 22.81 -27.58
C SER A 311 -13.74 23.15 -26.52
N GLN A 312 -13.86 22.65 -25.29
CA GLN A 312 -12.90 22.81 -24.18
C GLN A 312 -12.01 21.56 -23.97
N LEU A 313 -12.42 20.41 -24.50
CA LEU A 313 -11.65 19.17 -24.47
C LEU A 313 -10.67 19.18 -25.64
N THR A 314 -9.40 19.40 -25.34
CA THR A 314 -8.29 19.21 -26.33
C THR A 314 -7.98 17.72 -26.55
N THR A 315 -8.58 16.80 -25.76
CA THR A 315 -8.32 15.36 -25.80
C THR A 315 -9.59 14.55 -25.93
N ALA A 316 -9.56 13.45 -26.69
CA ALA A 316 -10.65 12.49 -26.81
C ALA A 316 -10.97 11.81 -25.45
N PRO A 317 -12.22 11.37 -25.22
CA PRO A 317 -12.61 10.69 -23.99
C PRO A 317 -11.82 9.39 -23.78
N LEU A 318 -11.68 8.99 -22.50
CA LEU A 318 -11.09 7.71 -22.15
C LEU A 318 -12.00 6.55 -22.58
N ALA A 319 -11.40 5.44 -22.97
CA ALA A 319 -12.09 4.22 -23.35
C ALA A 319 -12.97 3.67 -22.22
N GLU A 320 -14.21 3.27 -22.51
CA GLU A 320 -15.12 2.71 -21.51
C GLU A 320 -14.56 1.42 -20.89
N GLY A 321 -13.82 0.67 -21.70
CA GLY A 321 -13.14 -0.52 -21.28
C GLY A 321 -12.11 -0.34 -20.14
N ILE A 322 -11.77 0.87 -19.68
CA ILE A 322 -10.80 1.10 -18.60
C ILE A 322 -11.33 0.71 -17.22
N ALA A 323 -12.57 1.03 -16.91
CA ALA A 323 -13.21 0.69 -15.63
C ALA A 323 -14.72 0.47 -15.84
N PRO A 324 -15.11 -0.66 -16.46
CA PRO A 324 -16.49 -0.94 -16.81
C PRO A 324 -17.36 -1.11 -15.56
N GLY A 325 -18.52 -0.42 -15.53
CA GLY A 325 -19.50 -0.51 -14.45
C GLY A 325 -19.09 0.08 -13.10
N ILE A 326 -17.91 0.70 -13.01
CA ILE A 326 -17.33 1.22 -11.76
C ILE A 326 -17.27 2.74 -11.79
N PRO A 327 -17.67 3.45 -10.71
CA PRO A 327 -17.72 4.91 -10.65
C PRO A 327 -16.37 5.58 -10.43
N TYR A 328 -15.29 4.80 -10.31
CA TYR A 328 -13.94 5.30 -10.02
C TYR A 328 -12.97 4.99 -11.13
N LEU A 329 -11.97 5.86 -11.27
CA LEU A 329 -10.76 5.64 -12.08
C LEU A 329 -9.53 5.66 -11.17
N GLY A 330 -8.63 4.71 -11.39
CA GLY A 330 -7.27 4.80 -10.86
C GLY A 330 -6.44 5.75 -11.71
N ILE A 331 -6.12 6.92 -11.18
CA ILE A 331 -5.31 7.93 -11.84
C ILE A 331 -3.93 7.99 -11.20
N MET A 332 -2.90 8.13 -12.03
CA MET A 332 -1.51 8.28 -11.61
C MET A 332 -0.83 9.37 -12.43
N LEU A 333 -0.05 10.24 -11.78
CA LEU A 333 0.83 11.18 -12.47
C LEU A 333 2.19 10.55 -12.76
N PRO A 334 2.93 11.00 -13.77
CA PRO A 334 4.27 10.49 -14.07
C PRO A 334 5.20 10.67 -12.86
N TYR A 335 5.87 9.59 -12.46
CA TYR A 335 6.75 9.59 -11.31
C TYR A 335 8.24 9.46 -11.69
N THR A 336 8.55 9.21 -12.96
CA THR A 336 9.92 9.24 -13.50
C THR A 336 10.02 10.25 -14.64
N PRO A 337 11.21 10.80 -14.92
CA PRO A 337 11.41 11.60 -16.13
C PRO A 337 11.06 10.83 -17.40
N LEU A 338 11.32 9.50 -17.45
CA LEU A 338 10.95 8.65 -18.57
C LEU A 338 9.44 8.71 -18.85
N HIS A 339 8.61 8.54 -17.81
CA HIS A 339 7.14 8.58 -17.96
C HIS A 339 6.66 9.96 -18.43
N GLN A 340 7.26 11.05 -17.90
CA GLN A 340 6.93 12.40 -18.34
C GLN A 340 7.27 12.61 -19.80
N LEU A 341 8.49 12.26 -20.20
CA LEU A 341 8.94 12.40 -21.59
C LEU A 341 8.11 11.57 -22.57
N LEU A 342 7.69 10.37 -22.15
CA LEU A 342 6.82 9.51 -22.97
C LEU A 342 5.43 10.13 -23.13
N LEU A 343 4.82 10.66 -22.04
CA LEU A 343 3.54 11.34 -22.09
C LEU A 343 3.60 12.63 -22.92
N ASP A 344 4.68 13.40 -22.79
CA ASP A 344 4.89 14.62 -23.58
C ASP A 344 5.03 14.30 -25.09
N ALA A 345 5.77 13.23 -25.42
CA ALA A 345 5.94 12.78 -26.81
C ALA A 345 4.66 12.20 -27.42
N CYS A 346 3.86 11.47 -26.62
CA CYS A 346 2.58 10.91 -27.07
C CYS A 346 1.45 11.94 -27.13
N ALA A 347 1.48 12.95 -26.26
CA ALA A 347 0.43 13.97 -26.04
C ALA A 347 -0.96 13.35 -25.79
N MET A 348 -1.02 12.27 -25.01
CA MET A 348 -2.26 11.55 -24.71
C MET A 348 -2.15 10.77 -23.38
N PRO A 349 -3.29 10.54 -22.66
CA PRO A 349 -3.31 9.68 -21.49
C PRO A 349 -3.00 8.23 -21.87
N LEU A 350 -2.28 7.53 -20.99
CA LEU A 350 -1.81 6.16 -21.22
C LEU A 350 -2.39 5.22 -20.15
N VAL A 351 -2.88 4.05 -20.55
CA VAL A 351 -3.06 2.96 -19.59
C VAL A 351 -1.69 2.48 -19.16
N ALA A 352 -1.48 2.30 -17.84
CA ALA A 352 -0.26 1.72 -17.30
C ALA A 352 -0.62 0.64 -16.27
N THR A 353 -0.23 -0.61 -16.51
CA THR A 353 -0.44 -1.73 -15.59
C THR A 353 0.82 -2.58 -15.50
N SER A 354 1.07 -3.23 -14.35
CA SER A 354 2.25 -4.09 -14.17
C SER A 354 2.38 -5.12 -15.29
N ALA A 355 3.58 -5.30 -15.82
CA ALA A 355 3.87 -6.34 -16.80
C ALA A 355 4.13 -7.66 -16.06
N ASN A 356 3.11 -8.50 -15.99
CA ASN A 356 3.17 -9.82 -15.38
C ASN A 356 1.99 -10.69 -15.84
N GLY A 357 2.14 -12.01 -15.77
CA GLY A 357 1.04 -12.95 -15.84
C GLY A 357 0.12 -12.88 -14.61
N ARG A 358 -1.05 -13.51 -14.69
CA ARG A 358 -1.95 -13.63 -13.53
C ARG A 358 -1.28 -14.47 -12.43
N GLY A 359 -1.15 -13.94 -11.22
CA GLY A 359 -0.51 -14.63 -10.09
C GLY A 359 1.02 -14.68 -10.18
N SER A 360 1.64 -13.77 -10.89
CA SER A 360 3.09 -13.59 -10.94
C SER A 360 3.47 -12.19 -10.45
N PRO A 361 4.69 -12.00 -9.89
CA PRO A 361 5.18 -10.68 -9.53
C PRO A 361 5.44 -9.83 -10.77
N ILE A 362 5.60 -8.53 -10.58
CA ILE A 362 5.98 -7.62 -11.66
C ILE A 362 7.36 -8.00 -12.22
N LEU A 363 7.48 -8.07 -13.56
CA LEU A 363 8.73 -8.42 -14.24
C LEU A 363 9.73 -7.27 -14.14
N ILE A 364 11.00 -7.60 -13.91
CA ILE A 364 12.10 -6.62 -13.79
C ILE A 364 13.22 -6.83 -14.81
N GLU A 365 13.28 -8.01 -15.47
CA GLU A 365 14.27 -8.35 -16.46
C GLU A 365 13.68 -8.41 -17.87
N CYS A 366 14.41 -7.89 -18.86
CA CYS A 366 13.94 -7.86 -20.25
C CYS A 366 13.70 -9.26 -20.83
N GLU A 367 14.60 -10.20 -20.53
CA GLU A 367 14.51 -11.59 -20.96
C GLU A 367 13.24 -12.27 -20.46
N ALA A 368 12.80 -11.94 -19.23
CA ALA A 368 11.54 -12.44 -18.68
C ALA A 368 10.33 -11.84 -19.42
N VAL A 369 10.38 -10.54 -19.75
CA VAL A 369 9.33 -9.89 -20.56
C VAL A 369 9.24 -10.53 -21.95
N VAL A 370 10.35 -10.75 -22.62
CA VAL A 370 10.41 -11.42 -23.94
C VAL A 370 9.81 -12.83 -23.84
N LYS A 371 10.20 -13.59 -22.83
CA LYS A 371 9.74 -14.98 -22.65
C LYS A 371 8.25 -15.08 -22.38
N GLU A 372 7.72 -14.21 -21.51
CA GLU A 372 6.34 -14.33 -21.02
C GLU A 372 5.33 -13.55 -21.86
N LEU A 373 5.73 -12.42 -22.45
CA LEU A 373 4.83 -11.46 -23.09
C LEU A 373 5.23 -11.10 -24.51
N GLY A 374 6.44 -11.46 -24.96
CA GLY A 374 7.03 -10.98 -26.20
C GLY A 374 6.18 -11.22 -27.46
N SER A 375 5.47 -12.37 -27.54
CA SER A 375 4.57 -12.68 -28.64
C SER A 375 3.28 -11.85 -28.68
N GLU A 376 2.93 -11.23 -27.57
CA GLU A 376 1.65 -10.54 -27.35
C GLU A 376 1.77 -9.01 -27.39
N ILE A 377 3.01 -8.47 -27.31
CA ILE A 377 3.31 -7.04 -27.31
C ILE A 377 4.04 -6.62 -28.59
N ASP A 378 3.98 -5.33 -28.93
CA ASP A 378 4.53 -4.80 -30.18
C ASP A 378 5.96 -4.27 -30.02
N GLY A 379 6.46 -4.14 -28.78
CA GLY A 379 7.82 -3.71 -28.50
C GLY A 379 8.08 -3.50 -27.02
N ILE A 380 9.35 -3.28 -26.70
CA ILE A 380 9.83 -3.10 -25.32
C ILE A 380 10.71 -1.86 -25.27
N LEU A 381 10.33 -0.88 -24.45
CA LEU A 381 11.19 0.24 -24.08
C LEU A 381 11.94 -0.14 -22.80
N ASP A 382 13.15 -0.62 -22.97
CA ASP A 382 14.06 -1.09 -21.93
C ASP A 382 15.09 -0.02 -21.57
N HIS A 383 15.80 -0.24 -20.47
CA HIS A 383 16.98 0.50 -20.07
C HIS A 383 17.96 -0.39 -19.30
N ASN A 384 19.25 -0.04 -19.37
CA ASN A 384 20.33 -0.83 -18.78
C ASN A 384 20.59 -0.59 -17.28
N ARG A 385 19.77 0.21 -16.56
CA ARG A 385 19.83 0.28 -15.10
C ARG A 385 19.09 -0.93 -14.50
N PRO A 386 19.78 -1.81 -13.75
CA PRO A 386 19.12 -2.94 -13.11
C PRO A 386 18.08 -2.48 -12.07
N ILE A 387 16.97 -3.21 -11.99
CA ILE A 387 16.04 -3.17 -10.88
C ILE A 387 16.39 -4.36 -10.00
N LEU A 388 16.77 -4.11 -8.74
CA LEU A 388 17.22 -5.17 -7.82
C LEU A 388 16.06 -5.75 -7.02
N HIS A 389 15.08 -4.92 -6.70
CA HIS A 389 13.91 -5.32 -5.93
C HIS A 389 12.64 -4.87 -6.66
N PRO A 390 11.79 -5.81 -7.07
CA PRO A 390 10.51 -5.47 -7.67
C PRO A 390 9.63 -4.71 -6.69
N CYS A 391 8.87 -3.75 -7.19
CA CYS A 391 7.98 -2.94 -6.38
C CYS A 391 6.79 -2.46 -7.21
N ASP A 392 5.59 -2.91 -6.86
CA ASP A 392 4.34 -2.43 -7.45
C ASP A 392 4.07 -0.95 -7.12
N ASP A 393 3.09 -0.35 -7.79
CA ASP A 393 2.63 0.99 -7.47
C ASP A 393 1.67 0.97 -6.27
N SER A 394 1.81 1.94 -5.36
CA SER A 394 0.88 2.12 -4.25
C SER A 394 -0.50 2.55 -4.76
N LEU A 395 -1.54 2.08 -4.07
CA LEU A 395 -2.93 2.40 -4.37
C LEU A 395 -3.58 3.04 -3.15
N VAL A 396 -4.20 4.21 -3.34
CA VAL A 396 -4.81 5.01 -2.28
C VAL A 396 -6.17 5.55 -2.70
N GLN A 397 -6.99 5.86 -1.71
CA GLN A 397 -8.22 6.63 -1.89
C GLN A 397 -8.41 7.60 -0.73
N TRP A 398 -9.40 8.50 -0.87
CA TRP A 398 -9.90 9.36 0.18
C TRP A 398 -11.28 8.88 0.59
N ALA A 399 -11.46 8.44 1.83
CA ALA A 399 -12.71 7.90 2.33
C ALA A 399 -12.89 8.24 3.81
N GLY A 400 -14.10 8.59 4.22
CA GLY A 400 -14.39 9.01 5.59
C GLY A 400 -13.60 10.25 6.03
N GLY A 401 -13.30 11.17 5.10
CA GLY A 401 -12.52 12.37 5.38
C GLY A 401 -11.02 12.14 5.61
N ARG A 402 -10.48 10.97 5.29
CA ARG A 402 -9.08 10.57 5.55
C ARG A 402 -8.48 9.84 4.36
N ARG A 403 -7.13 9.85 4.27
CA ARG A 403 -6.42 8.98 3.34
C ARG A 403 -6.63 7.51 3.75
N GLN A 404 -6.84 6.66 2.79
CA GLN A 404 -6.92 5.22 2.99
C GLN A 404 -5.93 4.52 2.05
N MET A 405 -4.97 3.79 2.63
CA MET A 405 -4.02 2.97 1.88
C MET A 405 -4.69 1.64 1.50
N LEU A 406 -4.77 1.34 0.20
CA LEU A 406 -5.31 0.07 -0.31
C LEU A 406 -4.19 -0.91 -0.66
N ARG A 407 -3.03 -0.41 -1.07
CA ARG A 407 -1.80 -1.16 -1.33
C ARG A 407 -0.60 -0.32 -0.95
N LEU A 408 0.20 -0.82 -0.03
CA LEU A 408 1.44 -0.18 0.42
C LEU A 408 2.62 -0.68 -0.42
N ALA A 409 3.17 0.16 -1.30
CA ALA A 409 4.24 -0.18 -2.24
C ALA A 409 5.08 1.05 -2.60
N ARG A 410 5.47 1.26 -3.86
CA ARG A 410 6.32 2.36 -4.31
C ARG A 410 5.82 3.73 -3.79
N GLY A 411 6.76 4.53 -3.33
CA GLY A 411 6.51 5.86 -2.77
C GLY A 411 6.23 5.87 -1.28
N TYR A 412 5.76 4.76 -0.73
CA TYR A 412 5.43 4.61 0.69
C TYR A 412 6.16 3.46 1.38
N ALA A 413 6.52 2.40 0.65
CA ALA A 413 7.26 1.26 1.19
C ALA A 413 8.70 1.19 0.65
N PRO A 414 9.65 0.67 1.45
CA PRO A 414 9.51 0.23 2.84
C PRO A 414 9.05 1.35 3.77
N CYS A 415 8.04 1.06 4.62
CA CYS A 415 7.59 2.01 5.64
C CYS A 415 8.26 1.67 6.98
N THR A 416 8.89 2.66 7.63
CA THR A 416 9.77 2.42 8.77
C THR A 416 9.43 3.32 9.96
N PRO A 417 8.24 3.16 10.60
CA PRO A 417 7.95 3.89 11.83
C PRO A 417 8.84 3.40 12.97
N SER A 418 9.25 4.31 13.85
CA SER A 418 10.07 3.97 15.02
C SER A 418 9.23 3.47 16.19
N LEU A 419 9.86 2.68 17.07
CA LEU A 419 9.31 2.26 18.36
C LEU A 419 9.74 3.23 19.46
N GLN A 420 8.89 3.45 20.44
CA GLN A 420 9.24 4.21 21.65
C GLN A 420 10.30 3.47 22.47
N GLU A 421 10.17 2.15 22.57
CA GLU A 421 11.11 1.27 23.25
C GLU A 421 11.73 0.26 22.27
N ALA A 422 12.98 -0.12 22.53
CA ALA A 422 13.66 -1.12 21.72
C ALA A 422 13.15 -2.52 22.02
N VAL A 423 12.92 -3.32 20.98
CA VAL A 423 12.66 -4.76 21.14
C VAL A 423 13.94 -5.50 21.52
N LYS A 424 13.80 -6.52 22.38
CA LYS A 424 14.93 -7.28 22.93
C LYS A 424 15.53 -8.26 21.91
N VAL A 425 14.72 -8.77 21.01
CA VAL A 425 15.10 -9.76 19.99
C VAL A 425 14.53 -9.38 18.64
N PRO A 426 15.16 -9.78 17.52
CA PRO A 426 14.61 -9.54 16.19
C PRO A 426 13.33 -10.34 15.96
N LEU A 427 12.28 -9.64 15.48
CA LEU A 427 10.95 -10.15 15.22
C LEU A 427 10.65 -10.17 13.72
N LEU A 428 9.90 -11.17 13.27
CA LEU A 428 9.38 -11.26 11.90
C LEU A 428 7.91 -11.67 11.93
N ALA A 429 7.04 -10.86 11.33
CA ALA A 429 5.66 -11.22 11.03
C ALA A 429 5.52 -11.49 9.52
N VAL A 430 4.89 -12.61 9.18
CA VAL A 430 4.84 -13.12 7.81
C VAL A 430 3.54 -12.84 7.07
N GLY A 431 2.59 -12.13 7.71
CA GLY A 431 1.34 -11.70 7.10
C GLY A 431 0.35 -12.84 6.80
N ALA A 432 -0.64 -12.52 5.97
CA ALA A 432 -1.68 -13.45 5.54
C ALA A 432 -1.33 -14.16 4.22
N GLN A 433 -2.28 -14.93 3.68
CA GLN A 433 -2.15 -15.62 2.38
C GLN A 433 -2.38 -14.67 1.20
N GLN A 434 -3.31 -13.72 1.33
CA GLN A 434 -3.66 -12.75 0.30
C GLN A 434 -3.05 -11.39 0.62
N LYS A 435 -2.79 -10.60 -0.42
CA LYS A 435 -2.22 -9.23 -0.29
C LYS A 435 -1.02 -9.16 0.66
N ASN A 436 -0.24 -10.24 0.70
CA ASN A 436 0.82 -10.46 1.67
C ASN A 436 1.82 -9.30 1.72
N GLN A 437 2.28 -9.01 2.92
CA GLN A 437 3.40 -8.15 3.27
C GLN A 437 4.19 -8.78 4.42
N LEU A 438 5.42 -8.36 4.60
CA LEU A 438 6.25 -8.71 5.75
C LEU A 438 6.35 -7.53 6.71
N ALA A 439 6.47 -7.81 8.00
CA ALA A 439 6.80 -6.81 8.99
C ALA A 439 7.92 -7.30 9.91
N LEU A 440 8.90 -6.45 10.17
CA LEU A 440 10.09 -6.76 10.97
C LEU A 440 10.23 -5.73 12.10
N ALA A 441 10.78 -6.17 13.24
CA ALA A 441 11.24 -5.26 14.28
C ALA A 441 12.58 -5.70 14.86
N PHE A 442 13.46 -4.74 15.10
CA PHE A 442 14.75 -4.93 15.76
C PHE A 442 15.21 -3.58 16.33
N GLY A 443 15.82 -3.58 17.50
CA GLY A 443 16.10 -2.34 18.18
C GLY A 443 14.85 -1.46 18.28
N ARG A 444 14.90 -0.23 17.82
CA ARG A 444 13.75 0.68 17.77
C ARG A 444 13.09 0.76 16.40
N GLN A 445 13.51 -0.04 15.44
CA GLN A 445 12.98 -0.03 14.08
C GLN A 445 11.78 -0.98 13.94
N ARG A 446 10.73 -0.48 13.28
CA ARG A 446 9.67 -1.29 12.65
C ARG A 446 9.79 -1.11 11.15
N ILE A 447 9.70 -2.18 10.38
CA ILE A 447 9.79 -2.11 8.93
C ILE A 447 8.63 -2.89 8.35
N TYR A 448 7.87 -2.25 7.47
CA TYR A 448 6.84 -2.89 6.66
C TYR A 448 7.34 -2.97 5.23
N SER A 449 7.39 -4.17 4.66
CA SER A 449 7.87 -4.40 3.29
C SER A 449 6.93 -3.75 2.27
N PRO A 450 7.36 -3.57 1.02
CA PRO A 450 6.40 -3.42 -0.07
C PRO A 450 5.44 -4.60 -0.16
N TYR A 451 4.27 -4.33 -0.76
CA TYR A 451 3.29 -5.35 -1.13
C TYR A 451 3.94 -6.48 -1.93
N ILE A 452 3.70 -7.73 -1.50
CA ILE A 452 4.15 -8.95 -2.16
C ILE A 452 3.03 -9.49 -3.04
N GLY A 453 1.84 -9.72 -2.47
CA GLY A 453 0.66 -10.19 -3.19
C GLY A 453 0.11 -11.52 -2.68
N ASP A 454 -0.66 -12.20 -3.53
CA ASP A 454 -1.35 -13.44 -3.16
C ASP A 454 -0.43 -14.65 -3.33
N LEU A 455 -0.17 -15.40 -2.25
CA LEU A 455 0.81 -16.50 -2.20
C LEU A 455 0.30 -17.83 -2.78
N HIS A 456 -0.62 -17.79 -3.77
CA HIS A 456 -1.24 -19.00 -4.33
C HIS A 456 -0.41 -19.68 -5.43
N SER A 457 0.56 -19.00 -6.02
CA SER A 457 1.39 -19.51 -7.11
C SER A 457 2.84 -19.67 -6.70
N LEU A 458 3.57 -20.58 -7.35
CA LEU A 458 4.99 -20.75 -7.09
C LEU A 458 5.82 -19.47 -7.33
N PRO A 459 5.61 -18.68 -8.41
CA PRO A 459 6.36 -17.44 -8.57
C PRO A 459 6.11 -16.42 -7.45
N MET A 460 4.91 -16.39 -6.85
CA MET A 460 4.63 -15.50 -5.72
C MET A 460 5.25 -16.02 -4.42
N GLN A 461 5.37 -17.33 -4.24
CA GLN A 461 6.08 -17.94 -3.12
C GLN A 461 7.58 -17.63 -3.20
N GLU A 462 8.17 -17.77 -4.38
CA GLU A 462 9.57 -17.39 -4.63
C GLU A 462 9.80 -15.89 -4.39
N HIS A 463 8.86 -15.05 -4.80
CA HIS A 463 8.93 -13.60 -4.55
C HIS A 463 8.83 -13.26 -3.05
N PHE A 464 7.99 -13.97 -2.30
CA PHE A 464 7.92 -13.86 -0.84
C PHE A 464 9.28 -14.21 -0.20
N GLU A 465 9.89 -15.32 -0.58
CA GLU A 465 11.19 -15.77 -0.04
C GLU A 465 12.32 -14.80 -0.43
N GLN A 466 12.32 -14.29 -1.66
CA GLN A 466 13.29 -13.28 -2.11
C GLN A 466 13.15 -11.97 -1.33
N THR A 467 11.90 -11.50 -1.11
CA THR A 467 11.65 -10.28 -0.33
C THR A 467 12.15 -10.44 1.10
N LEU A 468 11.89 -11.60 1.70
CA LEU A 468 12.38 -11.93 3.04
C LEU A 468 13.92 -11.97 3.08
N ALA A 469 14.57 -12.65 2.14
CA ALA A 469 16.01 -12.69 2.03
C ALA A 469 16.60 -11.27 1.90
N THR A 470 15.98 -10.43 1.05
CA THR A 470 16.38 -9.03 0.88
C THR A 470 16.44 -8.27 2.22
N PHE A 471 15.38 -8.34 3.02
CA PHE A 471 15.37 -7.61 4.30
C PHE A 471 16.31 -8.22 5.34
N ARG A 472 16.45 -9.54 5.35
CA ARG A 472 17.44 -10.21 6.22
C ARG A 472 18.87 -9.80 5.89
N ASP A 473 19.21 -9.76 4.60
CA ASP A 473 20.56 -9.43 4.13
C ASP A 473 20.86 -7.92 4.30
N LEU A 474 19.87 -7.05 4.05
CA LEU A 474 20.04 -5.60 4.20
C LEU A 474 20.35 -5.19 5.65
N TYR A 475 19.76 -5.88 6.63
CA TYR A 475 19.89 -5.54 8.04
C TYR A 475 20.70 -6.56 8.86
N ASP A 476 21.26 -7.58 8.20
CA ASP A 476 21.97 -8.71 8.86
C ASP A 476 21.11 -9.33 9.98
N LEU A 477 19.82 -9.62 9.67
CA LEU A 477 18.86 -10.06 10.67
C LEU A 477 18.67 -11.58 10.67
N LYS A 478 18.73 -12.13 11.89
CA LYS A 478 18.27 -13.49 12.17
C LYS A 478 17.08 -13.42 13.12
N PRO A 479 15.84 -13.56 12.62
CA PRO A 479 14.66 -13.50 13.47
C PRO A 479 14.67 -14.63 14.51
N GLU A 480 14.43 -14.26 15.78
CA GLU A 480 14.37 -15.19 16.91
C GLU A 480 12.92 -15.50 17.31
N LEU A 481 11.99 -14.66 16.91
CA LEU A 481 10.56 -14.87 17.09
C LEU A 481 9.83 -14.53 15.79
N LEU A 482 8.99 -15.48 15.34
CA LEU A 482 8.13 -15.34 14.17
C LEU A 482 6.67 -15.32 14.57
N VAL A 483 5.89 -14.53 13.82
CA VAL A 483 4.43 -14.43 14.00
C VAL A 483 3.73 -14.71 12.69
N SER A 484 2.68 -15.54 12.75
CA SER A 484 1.84 -15.87 11.60
C SER A 484 0.36 -15.83 11.94
N ASP A 485 -0.48 -15.90 10.91
CA ASP A 485 -1.91 -16.19 11.07
C ASP A 485 -2.11 -17.60 11.63
N ARG A 486 -3.24 -17.83 12.31
CA ARG A 486 -3.63 -19.18 12.82
C ARG A 486 -4.07 -20.16 11.75
N HIS A 487 -4.34 -19.69 10.53
CA HIS A 487 -4.86 -20.53 9.46
C HIS A 487 -3.81 -21.55 8.98
N PRO A 488 -3.97 -22.87 9.24
CA PRO A 488 -2.92 -23.87 8.99
C PRO A 488 -2.63 -24.11 7.50
N GLY A 489 -3.56 -23.73 6.62
CA GLY A 489 -3.42 -23.85 5.18
C GLY A 489 -2.70 -22.66 4.52
N TYR A 490 -2.37 -21.60 5.24
CA TYR A 490 -1.65 -20.47 4.66
C TYR A 490 -0.18 -20.82 4.46
N LEU A 491 0.36 -20.49 3.28
CA LEU A 491 1.78 -20.69 2.99
C LEU A 491 2.66 -19.95 4.00
N SER A 492 2.31 -18.69 4.31
CA SER A 492 3.04 -17.88 5.28
C SER A 492 3.12 -18.55 6.66
N HIS A 493 2.01 -19.16 7.14
CA HIS A 493 1.98 -19.94 8.37
C HIS A 493 2.91 -21.17 8.29
N GLN A 494 2.78 -21.98 7.24
CA GLN A 494 3.57 -23.18 7.05
C GLN A 494 5.07 -22.87 6.96
N TRP A 495 5.40 -21.78 6.23
CA TRP A 495 6.77 -21.30 6.12
C TRP A 495 7.32 -20.89 7.50
N ALA A 496 6.60 -20.11 8.29
CA ALA A 496 7.02 -19.66 9.63
C ALA A 496 7.25 -20.86 10.56
N LYS A 497 6.33 -21.82 10.57
CA LYS A 497 6.44 -23.06 11.36
C LYS A 497 7.68 -23.87 11.01
N ASN A 498 7.96 -24.03 9.71
CA ASN A 498 9.14 -24.75 9.24
C ASN A 498 10.42 -23.99 9.61
N TYR A 499 10.48 -22.68 9.39
CA TYR A 499 11.62 -21.86 9.77
C TYR A 499 11.93 -21.98 11.28
N CYS A 500 10.92 -21.84 12.14
CA CYS A 500 11.09 -21.94 13.59
C CYS A 500 11.65 -23.31 14.01
N ARG A 501 11.12 -24.40 13.43
CA ARG A 501 11.63 -25.75 13.69
C ARG A 501 13.11 -25.90 13.28
N ASP A 502 13.47 -25.37 12.09
CA ASP A 502 14.80 -25.58 11.51
C ASP A 502 15.86 -24.64 12.11
N GLN A 503 15.47 -23.46 12.58
CA GLN A 503 16.36 -22.44 13.15
C GLN A 503 16.29 -22.34 14.68
N GLY A 504 15.35 -23.02 15.33
CA GLY A 504 15.17 -22.95 16.78
C GLY A 504 14.53 -21.63 17.25
N ALA A 505 13.83 -20.93 16.37
CA ALA A 505 13.13 -19.70 16.69
C ALA A 505 11.76 -19.96 17.34
N THR A 506 11.22 -18.99 18.07
CA THR A 506 9.88 -19.08 18.68
C THR A 506 8.81 -18.75 17.64
N HIS A 507 7.72 -19.53 17.61
CA HIS A 507 6.57 -19.28 16.76
C HIS A 507 5.36 -18.83 17.58
N LEU A 508 4.79 -17.66 17.22
CA LEU A 508 3.51 -17.18 17.75
C LEU A 508 2.45 -17.14 16.64
N GLU A 509 1.21 -17.34 17.04
CA GLU A 509 0.05 -17.30 16.14
C GLU A 509 -0.95 -16.26 16.61
N VAL A 510 -1.44 -15.42 15.70
CA VAL A 510 -2.42 -14.37 15.97
C VAL A 510 -3.70 -14.64 15.18
N GLN A 511 -4.86 -14.46 15.84
CA GLN A 511 -6.15 -14.57 15.19
C GLN A 511 -6.31 -13.48 14.12
N HIS A 512 -6.83 -13.82 12.93
CA HIS A 512 -6.89 -12.98 11.74
C HIS A 512 -7.56 -11.60 11.98
N HIS A 513 -8.77 -11.60 12.54
CA HIS A 513 -9.54 -10.38 12.79
C HIS A 513 -8.94 -9.53 13.91
N HIS A 514 -8.32 -10.17 14.92
CA HIS A 514 -7.53 -9.47 15.92
C HIS A 514 -6.32 -8.77 15.26
N ALA A 515 -5.64 -9.43 14.33
CA ALA A 515 -4.52 -8.82 13.61
C ALA A 515 -4.95 -7.61 12.75
N HIS A 516 -6.15 -7.62 12.15
CA HIS A 516 -6.70 -6.42 11.49
C HIS A 516 -6.84 -5.23 12.44
N LEU A 517 -7.39 -5.44 13.62
CA LEU A 517 -7.54 -4.38 14.62
C LEU A 517 -6.20 -3.90 15.15
N LEU A 518 -5.30 -4.85 15.46
CA LEU A 518 -3.95 -4.55 15.91
C LEU A 518 -3.13 -3.75 14.88
N ALA A 519 -3.37 -3.93 13.58
CA ALA A 519 -2.72 -3.13 12.56
C ALA A 519 -3.08 -1.64 12.67
N VAL A 520 -4.36 -1.33 12.90
CA VAL A 520 -4.82 0.05 13.15
C VAL A 520 -4.27 0.56 14.48
N MET A 521 -4.32 -0.25 15.54
CA MET A 521 -3.75 0.11 16.85
C MET A 521 -2.24 0.40 16.76
N ALA A 522 -1.50 -0.37 15.95
CA ALA A 522 -0.07 -0.17 15.72
C ALA A 522 0.23 1.18 15.07
N GLU A 523 -0.59 1.61 14.13
CA GLU A 523 -0.43 2.91 13.47
C GLU A 523 -0.61 4.07 14.46
N HIS A 524 -1.59 3.95 15.35
CA HIS A 524 -1.88 4.96 16.37
C HIS A 524 -1.11 4.76 17.70
N ASN A 525 -0.21 3.75 17.78
CA ASN A 525 0.53 3.38 19.00
C ASN A 525 -0.38 3.15 20.22
N ILE A 526 -1.54 2.51 20.02
CA ILE A 526 -2.51 2.16 21.06
C ILE A 526 -2.28 0.73 21.51
N THR A 527 -2.28 0.53 22.83
CA THR A 527 -2.11 -0.77 23.48
C THR A 527 -3.31 -1.18 24.33
N GLY A 528 -4.11 -0.19 24.80
CA GLY A 528 -5.27 -0.42 25.63
C GLY A 528 -6.50 -0.87 24.84
N PRO A 529 -7.60 -1.19 25.55
CA PRO A 529 -8.77 -1.79 24.91
C PRO A 529 -9.48 -0.81 23.95
N VAL A 530 -9.92 -1.35 22.82
CA VAL A 530 -10.71 -0.68 21.79
C VAL A 530 -11.96 -1.49 21.49
N LEU A 531 -13.03 -0.84 21.02
CA LEU A 531 -14.14 -1.52 20.36
C LEU A 531 -13.77 -1.72 18.90
N GLY A 532 -13.31 -2.91 18.57
CA GLY A 532 -12.90 -3.28 17.22
C GLY A 532 -14.08 -3.78 16.39
N VAL A 533 -14.32 -3.15 15.25
CA VAL A 533 -15.23 -3.62 14.21
C VAL A 533 -14.39 -4.28 13.13
N ALA A 534 -14.39 -5.61 13.08
CA ALA A 534 -13.59 -6.38 12.13
C ALA A 534 -14.52 -6.96 11.04
N PHE A 535 -14.73 -6.17 9.97
CA PHE A 535 -15.60 -6.56 8.85
C PHE A 535 -14.75 -6.93 7.62
N ASP A 536 -14.80 -8.22 7.27
CA ASP A 536 -13.93 -8.78 6.24
C ASP A 536 -14.64 -9.83 5.36
N GLY A 537 -13.92 -10.27 4.34
CA GLY A 537 -14.36 -11.31 3.40
C GLY A 537 -14.38 -12.70 4.05
N THR A 538 -13.28 -13.15 4.60
CA THR A 538 -13.15 -14.43 5.32
C THR A 538 -11.86 -14.48 6.14
N GLY A 539 -11.94 -14.98 7.37
CA GLY A 539 -10.80 -15.37 8.20
C GLY A 539 -11.18 -16.55 9.09
N LEU A 540 -10.21 -17.34 9.51
CA LEU A 540 -10.45 -18.48 10.39
C LEU A 540 -10.78 -17.99 11.81
N GLY A 541 -11.95 -18.37 12.33
CA GLY A 541 -12.37 -18.09 13.70
C GLY A 541 -11.81 -19.11 14.69
N ASP A 542 -11.77 -18.74 15.97
CA ASP A 542 -11.31 -19.61 17.05
C ASP A 542 -12.27 -20.79 17.30
N ASP A 543 -13.52 -20.66 16.84
CA ASP A 543 -14.56 -21.70 16.88
C ASP A 543 -14.53 -22.62 15.65
N GLY A 544 -13.52 -22.48 14.76
CA GLY A 544 -13.39 -23.25 13.53
C GLY A 544 -14.37 -22.84 12.41
N THR A 545 -15.16 -21.77 12.60
CA THR A 545 -16.01 -21.18 11.57
C THR A 545 -15.29 -20.08 10.78
N LEU A 546 -15.90 -19.62 9.70
CA LEU A 546 -15.37 -18.49 8.93
C LEU A 546 -15.95 -17.19 9.47
N TRP A 547 -15.09 -16.35 10.02
CA TRP A 547 -15.46 -15.04 10.55
C TRP A 547 -15.34 -13.94 9.47
N GLY A 548 -15.84 -12.73 9.80
CA GLY A 548 -15.74 -11.53 8.98
C GLY A 548 -16.87 -10.52 9.20
N GLY A 549 -17.60 -10.63 10.32
CA GLY A 549 -18.60 -9.68 10.75
C GLY A 549 -18.63 -9.56 12.26
N GLU A 550 -17.46 -9.23 12.85
CA GLU A 550 -17.16 -9.35 14.27
C GLU A 550 -17.07 -8.00 14.97
N LEU A 551 -17.63 -7.91 16.18
CA LEU A 551 -17.27 -6.87 17.14
C LEU A 551 -16.45 -7.49 18.26
N LEU A 552 -15.28 -6.92 18.49
CA LEU A 552 -14.31 -7.40 19.48
C LEU A 552 -13.98 -6.26 20.45
N ILE A 553 -14.04 -6.50 21.76
CA ILE A 553 -13.28 -5.66 22.70
C ILE A 553 -11.88 -6.24 22.70
N ALA A 554 -10.93 -5.50 22.14
CA ALA A 554 -9.59 -6.00 21.86
C ALA A 554 -8.50 -5.05 22.39
N ASP A 555 -7.41 -5.66 22.84
CA ASP A 555 -6.17 -4.96 23.18
C ASP A 555 -4.96 -5.75 22.63
N VAL A 556 -3.74 -5.37 23.00
CA VAL A 556 -2.52 -6.04 22.56
C VAL A 556 -2.33 -7.44 23.17
N GLN A 557 -3.11 -7.84 24.19
CA GLN A 557 -3.01 -9.15 24.85
C GLN A 557 -4.01 -10.16 24.29
N GLY A 558 -5.18 -9.68 23.81
CA GLY A 558 -6.23 -10.56 23.33
C GLY A 558 -7.52 -9.82 22.97
N PHE A 559 -8.60 -10.55 22.92
CA PHE A 559 -9.91 -9.99 22.58
C PHE A 559 -11.05 -10.80 23.20
N GLU A 560 -12.19 -10.13 23.37
CA GLU A 560 -13.49 -10.71 23.67
C GLU A 560 -14.43 -10.46 22.49
N ARG A 561 -15.08 -11.51 21.98
CA ARG A 561 -16.09 -11.41 20.91
C ARG A 561 -17.43 -10.99 21.53
N VAL A 562 -17.82 -9.73 21.37
CA VAL A 562 -19.02 -9.15 22.00
C VAL A 562 -20.25 -9.14 21.09
N ALA A 563 -20.05 -9.13 19.78
CA ALA A 563 -21.14 -9.30 18.81
C ALA A 563 -20.60 -9.90 17.50
N HIS A 564 -21.48 -10.55 16.74
CA HIS A 564 -21.18 -11.03 15.40
C HIS A 564 -22.43 -11.20 14.54
N LEU A 565 -22.25 -11.21 13.22
CA LEU A 565 -23.32 -11.56 12.29
C LEU A 565 -23.79 -12.99 12.56
N ARG A 566 -25.11 -13.23 12.61
CA ARG A 566 -25.66 -14.57 12.72
C ARG A 566 -25.09 -15.45 11.60
N PRO A 567 -24.44 -16.59 11.96
CA PRO A 567 -23.80 -17.42 10.97
C PRO A 567 -24.78 -18.01 9.94
N PHE A 568 -24.34 -18.11 8.69
CA PHE A 568 -25.07 -18.80 7.60
C PHE A 568 -24.11 -19.71 6.82
N LYS A 569 -24.64 -20.63 6.03
CA LYS A 569 -23.85 -21.66 5.32
C LYS A 569 -23.35 -21.17 3.98
N LEU A 570 -22.04 -21.31 3.71
CA LEU A 570 -21.41 -21.10 2.41
C LEU A 570 -21.45 -22.40 1.59
N ILE A 571 -22.41 -22.53 0.66
CA ILE A 571 -22.63 -23.76 -0.09
C ILE A 571 -21.51 -23.99 -1.11
N GLY A 572 -20.63 -24.95 -0.85
CA GLY A 572 -19.49 -25.27 -1.71
C GLY A 572 -18.17 -24.62 -1.30
N GLY A 573 -18.08 -24.02 -0.10
CA GLY A 573 -16.86 -23.40 0.38
C GLY A 573 -16.32 -22.32 -0.57
N GLU A 574 -15.11 -22.48 -1.10
CA GLU A 574 -14.51 -21.53 -2.08
C GLU A 574 -15.38 -21.32 -3.35
N ALA A 575 -16.17 -22.31 -3.77
CA ALA A 575 -17.06 -22.12 -4.90
C ALA A 575 -18.13 -21.05 -4.63
N ALA A 576 -18.52 -20.84 -3.37
CA ALA A 576 -19.46 -19.78 -3.01
C ALA A 576 -18.84 -18.38 -3.23
N ILE A 577 -17.52 -18.22 -3.06
CA ILE A 577 -16.83 -16.95 -3.31
C ILE A 577 -16.83 -16.61 -4.81
N ARG A 578 -16.73 -17.62 -5.67
CA ARG A 578 -16.74 -17.47 -7.13
C ARG A 578 -18.14 -17.36 -7.72
N GLU A 579 -19.17 -17.83 -7.01
CA GLU A 579 -20.55 -17.83 -7.43
C GLU A 579 -21.45 -17.21 -6.34
N PRO A 580 -21.59 -15.86 -6.29
CA PRO A 580 -22.37 -15.15 -5.25
C PRO A 580 -23.81 -15.65 -5.08
N VAL A 581 -24.41 -16.19 -6.13
CA VAL A 581 -25.74 -16.82 -6.05
C VAL A 581 -25.81 -17.96 -5.03
N ARG A 582 -24.70 -18.67 -4.74
CA ARG A 582 -24.67 -19.73 -3.72
C ARG A 582 -24.78 -19.17 -2.32
N GLN A 583 -24.26 -17.98 -2.09
CA GLN A 583 -24.39 -17.28 -0.80
C GLN A 583 -25.82 -16.81 -0.59
N LEU A 584 -26.43 -16.21 -1.63
CA LEU A 584 -27.85 -15.85 -1.64
C LEU A 584 -28.75 -17.07 -1.36
N LEU A 585 -28.51 -18.19 -2.04
CA LEU A 585 -29.26 -19.44 -1.79
C LEU A 585 -29.06 -19.95 -0.38
N GLY A 586 -27.84 -19.83 0.19
CA GLY A 586 -27.55 -20.21 1.56
C GLY A 586 -28.40 -19.48 2.59
N LEU A 587 -28.68 -18.18 2.34
CA LEU A 587 -29.57 -17.36 3.18
C LEU A 587 -31.05 -17.70 2.94
N LEU A 588 -31.47 -17.86 1.69
CA LEU A 588 -32.89 -18.12 1.33
C LEU A 588 -33.36 -19.50 1.76
N PHE A 589 -32.52 -20.54 1.77
CA PHE A 589 -32.89 -21.90 2.22
C PHE A 589 -33.30 -21.99 3.69
N GLU A 590 -33.00 -20.99 4.50
CA GLU A 590 -33.49 -20.97 5.88
C GLU A 590 -35.00 -20.77 5.99
N SER A 591 -35.65 -20.15 4.98
CA SER A 591 -37.07 -19.79 5.04
C SER A 591 -37.88 -20.16 3.81
N HIS A 592 -37.22 -20.59 2.71
CA HIS A 592 -37.88 -20.92 1.45
C HIS A 592 -37.51 -22.30 0.95
N SER A 593 -38.50 -23.02 0.38
CA SER A 593 -38.24 -24.27 -0.35
C SER A 593 -37.56 -23.99 -1.70
N PRO A 594 -36.90 -24.98 -2.31
CA PRO A 594 -36.31 -24.84 -3.65
C PRO A 594 -37.32 -24.37 -4.71
N GLU A 595 -38.55 -24.80 -4.62
CA GLU A 595 -39.63 -24.42 -5.56
C GLU A 595 -40.03 -22.96 -5.34
N GLN A 596 -40.16 -22.52 -4.11
CA GLN A 596 -40.43 -21.10 -3.76
C GLN A 596 -39.32 -20.20 -4.25
N ILE A 597 -38.06 -20.61 -4.05
CA ILE A 597 -36.86 -19.86 -4.52
C ILE A 597 -36.89 -19.79 -6.07
N GLY A 598 -37.12 -20.91 -6.74
CA GLY A 598 -37.19 -20.95 -8.20
C GLY A 598 -38.28 -20.06 -8.82
N ALA A 599 -39.31 -19.70 -8.06
CA ALA A 599 -40.38 -18.79 -8.43
C ALA A 599 -40.08 -17.30 -8.16
N LEU A 600 -38.97 -16.97 -7.45
CA LEU A 600 -38.57 -15.57 -7.17
C LEU A 600 -38.14 -14.82 -8.43
N ASP A 601 -38.58 -13.57 -8.55
CA ASP A 601 -38.17 -12.68 -9.63
C ASP A 601 -36.78 -12.06 -9.38
N ILE A 602 -35.80 -12.95 -9.29
CA ILE A 602 -34.39 -12.56 -9.12
C ILE A 602 -33.61 -13.02 -10.35
N PRO A 603 -32.96 -12.13 -11.10
CA PRO A 603 -32.33 -12.44 -12.40
C PRO A 603 -31.43 -13.67 -12.39
N LEU A 604 -30.55 -13.79 -11.40
CA LEU A 604 -29.61 -14.91 -11.26
C LEU A 604 -30.33 -16.23 -10.92
N ILE A 605 -31.38 -16.18 -10.12
CA ILE A 605 -32.13 -17.38 -9.77
C ILE A 605 -32.93 -17.90 -10.99
N LYS A 606 -33.49 -17.01 -11.79
CA LYS A 606 -34.18 -17.37 -13.04
C LYS A 606 -33.30 -18.10 -14.06
N GLN A 607 -32.02 -17.86 -14.03
CA GLN A 607 -31.02 -18.53 -14.89
C GLN A 607 -30.68 -19.95 -14.40
N LEU A 608 -31.03 -20.29 -13.15
CA LEU A 608 -30.67 -21.57 -12.56
C LEU A 608 -31.75 -22.62 -12.84
N PRO A 609 -31.41 -23.79 -13.39
CA PRO A 609 -32.32 -24.90 -13.43
C PRO A 609 -32.77 -25.33 -12.02
N LEU A 610 -34.06 -25.64 -11.83
CA LEU A 610 -34.55 -26.09 -10.50
C LEU A 610 -33.79 -27.30 -9.96
N LYS A 611 -33.31 -28.19 -10.84
CA LYS A 611 -32.45 -29.32 -10.46
C LYS A 611 -31.16 -28.84 -9.77
N ARG A 612 -30.58 -27.73 -10.24
CA ARG A 612 -29.37 -27.16 -9.62
C ARG A 612 -29.68 -26.59 -8.22
N ILE A 613 -30.81 -25.89 -8.09
CA ILE A 613 -31.29 -25.35 -6.79
C ILE A 613 -31.49 -26.51 -5.81
N ASN A 614 -32.18 -27.61 -6.23
CA ASN A 614 -32.40 -28.82 -5.42
C ASN A 614 -31.06 -29.46 -4.97
N ASN A 615 -30.08 -29.57 -5.87
CA ASN A 615 -28.79 -30.14 -5.54
C ASN A 615 -28.04 -29.29 -4.49
N LEU A 616 -28.08 -27.96 -4.64
CA LEU A 616 -27.46 -27.04 -3.68
C LEU A 616 -28.21 -27.07 -2.33
N HIS A 617 -29.54 -27.22 -2.32
CA HIS A 617 -30.34 -27.41 -1.11
C HIS A 617 -29.94 -28.69 -0.36
N GLN A 618 -29.74 -29.81 -1.07
CA GLN A 618 -29.27 -31.05 -0.45
C GLN A 618 -27.88 -30.88 0.19
N LEU A 619 -26.92 -30.19 -0.48
CA LEU A 619 -25.62 -29.88 0.10
C LEU A 619 -25.77 -29.02 1.35
N TRP A 620 -26.63 -28.00 1.32
CA TRP A 620 -26.95 -27.12 2.43
C TRP A 620 -27.53 -27.90 3.61
N GLN A 621 -28.51 -28.80 3.38
CA GLN A 621 -29.11 -29.64 4.41
C GLN A 621 -28.09 -30.59 5.04
N LEU A 622 -27.29 -31.26 4.24
CA LEU A 622 -26.29 -32.22 4.71
C LEU A 622 -25.09 -31.55 5.41
N GLY A 623 -24.90 -30.22 5.25
CA GLY A 623 -23.75 -29.51 5.80
C GLY A 623 -22.40 -29.91 5.16
N ARG A 624 -22.43 -30.70 4.05
CA ARG A 624 -21.22 -31.14 3.39
C ARG A 624 -20.65 -30.04 2.51
N ASN A 625 -19.36 -29.67 2.70
CA ASN A 625 -18.70 -28.58 2.01
C ASN A 625 -19.54 -27.26 2.06
N ALA A 626 -20.15 -27.02 3.22
CA ALA A 626 -20.97 -25.85 3.49
C ALA A 626 -20.61 -25.29 4.89
N PRO A 627 -19.38 -24.74 5.06
CA PRO A 627 -18.96 -24.16 6.32
C PRO A 627 -19.87 -23.00 6.72
N TYR A 628 -19.99 -22.76 8.03
CA TYR A 628 -20.67 -21.59 8.55
C TYR A 628 -19.76 -20.35 8.46
N THR A 629 -20.39 -19.21 8.17
CA THR A 629 -19.70 -17.92 8.14
C THR A 629 -20.52 -16.82 8.79
N SER A 630 -19.87 -15.93 9.52
CA SER A 630 -20.40 -14.66 10.00
C SER A 630 -19.93 -13.45 9.17
N SER A 631 -19.38 -13.66 7.97
CA SER A 631 -18.79 -12.60 7.15
C SER A 631 -19.79 -11.61 6.58
N ILE A 632 -19.60 -10.33 6.88
CA ILE A 632 -20.28 -9.20 6.23
C ILE A 632 -19.91 -9.12 4.74
N GLY A 633 -18.66 -9.41 4.38
CA GLY A 633 -18.23 -9.44 2.98
C GLY A 633 -19.01 -10.45 2.15
N ARG A 634 -19.32 -11.63 2.72
CA ARG A 634 -20.16 -12.64 2.08
C ARG A 634 -21.63 -12.22 2.01
N LEU A 635 -22.11 -11.42 2.98
CA LEU A 635 -23.43 -10.81 2.90
C LEU A 635 -23.51 -9.76 1.78
N PHE A 636 -22.47 -8.94 1.56
CA PHE A 636 -22.37 -8.04 0.39
C PHE A 636 -22.50 -8.81 -0.92
N ASP A 637 -21.82 -9.95 -1.06
CA ASP A 637 -21.93 -10.78 -2.26
C ASP A 637 -23.34 -11.30 -2.48
N ALA A 638 -24.00 -11.76 -1.42
CA ALA A 638 -25.38 -12.25 -1.50
C ALA A 638 -26.36 -11.15 -1.89
N VAL A 639 -26.22 -9.93 -1.32
CA VAL A 639 -27.07 -8.78 -1.66
C VAL A 639 -26.80 -8.31 -3.11
N ALA A 640 -25.54 -8.29 -3.55
CA ALA A 640 -25.18 -7.97 -4.92
C ALA A 640 -25.83 -8.95 -5.93
N ALA A 641 -25.83 -10.25 -5.59
CA ALA A 641 -26.51 -11.28 -6.38
C ALA A 641 -28.05 -11.10 -6.39
N LEU A 642 -28.65 -10.78 -5.24
CA LEU A 642 -30.07 -10.51 -5.10
C LEU A 642 -30.51 -9.32 -5.95
N LEU A 643 -29.75 -8.25 -5.92
CA LEU A 643 -30.04 -7.03 -6.68
C LEU A 643 -29.67 -7.17 -8.16
N GLY A 644 -28.97 -8.24 -8.56
CA GLY A 644 -28.60 -8.52 -9.95
C GLY A 644 -27.49 -7.62 -10.49
N VAL A 645 -26.65 -7.05 -9.60
CA VAL A 645 -25.52 -6.20 -10.00
C VAL A 645 -24.26 -7.00 -10.31
N ILE A 646 -24.21 -8.29 -9.92
CA ILE A 646 -23.10 -9.19 -10.21
C ILE A 646 -23.61 -10.62 -10.51
N ASP A 647 -22.98 -11.28 -11.48
CA ASP A 647 -23.18 -12.71 -11.78
C ASP A 647 -22.04 -13.55 -11.21
N THR A 648 -20.84 -13.29 -11.71
CA THR A 648 -19.59 -13.96 -11.35
C THR A 648 -18.49 -12.91 -11.20
N PRO A 649 -17.83 -12.83 -10.06
CA PRO A 649 -16.74 -11.85 -9.85
C PRO A 649 -15.50 -12.21 -10.68
N ASP A 650 -14.90 -11.21 -11.32
CA ASP A 650 -13.58 -11.30 -12.01
C ASP A 650 -12.41 -11.12 -11.03
N TYR A 651 -12.68 -10.44 -9.93
CA TYR A 651 -11.68 -10.16 -8.87
C TYR A 651 -12.36 -10.04 -7.50
N GLU A 652 -11.58 -10.19 -6.46
CA GLU A 652 -12.03 -10.07 -5.07
C GLU A 652 -12.57 -8.67 -4.76
N GLY A 653 -13.71 -8.58 -4.06
CA GLY A 653 -14.37 -7.33 -3.68
C GLY A 653 -15.19 -6.68 -4.79
N GLU A 654 -15.27 -7.26 -6.00
CA GLU A 654 -16.04 -6.69 -7.11
C GLU A 654 -17.53 -6.52 -6.76
N ALA A 655 -18.12 -7.45 -6.04
CA ALA A 655 -19.53 -7.38 -5.63
C ALA A 655 -19.80 -6.14 -4.75
N GLY A 656 -18.94 -5.87 -3.76
CA GLY A 656 -19.04 -4.69 -2.91
C GLY A 656 -18.88 -3.39 -3.68
N LEU A 657 -17.96 -3.35 -4.66
CA LEU A 657 -17.72 -2.18 -5.49
C LEU A 657 -18.88 -1.91 -6.48
N LEU A 658 -19.53 -2.97 -7.00
CA LEU A 658 -20.71 -2.83 -7.85
C LEU A 658 -21.95 -2.40 -7.04
N LEU A 659 -22.11 -2.85 -5.78
CA LEU A 659 -23.14 -2.34 -4.89
C LEU A 659 -22.93 -0.85 -4.58
N GLU A 660 -21.69 -0.45 -4.34
CA GLU A 660 -21.32 0.94 -4.18
C GLU A 660 -21.65 1.76 -5.44
N ALA A 661 -21.30 1.24 -6.62
CA ALA A 661 -21.67 1.85 -7.89
C ALA A 661 -23.17 2.02 -8.05
N ALA A 662 -23.95 1.00 -7.69
CA ALA A 662 -25.42 1.07 -7.73
C ALA A 662 -25.97 2.11 -6.74
N ALA A 663 -25.44 2.17 -5.53
CA ALA A 663 -25.85 3.14 -4.52
C ALA A 663 -25.60 4.59 -4.93
N LEU A 664 -24.52 4.83 -5.70
CA LEU A 664 -24.17 6.15 -6.22
C LEU A 664 -25.02 6.60 -7.41
N GLN A 665 -25.87 5.71 -7.97
CA GLN A 665 -26.85 6.04 -9.00
C GLN A 665 -28.18 6.57 -8.43
N LEU A 666 -28.29 6.71 -7.11
CA LEU A 666 -29.45 7.27 -6.44
C LEU A 666 -29.69 8.72 -6.94
N THR A 667 -30.88 8.95 -7.50
CA THR A 667 -31.24 10.28 -8.00
C THR A 667 -31.58 11.26 -6.85
N PRO A 668 -31.53 12.58 -7.06
CA PRO A 668 -31.83 13.56 -6.00
C PRO A 668 -33.24 13.39 -5.38
N ASP A 669 -34.21 12.87 -6.16
CA ASP A 669 -35.59 12.66 -5.73
C ASP A 669 -35.81 11.32 -5.02
N GLU A 670 -34.85 10.38 -5.11
CA GLU A 670 -34.91 9.09 -4.44
C GLU A 670 -34.21 9.17 -3.07
N GLN A 671 -34.70 8.33 -2.15
CA GLN A 671 -34.06 8.14 -0.84
C GLN A 671 -33.58 6.69 -0.71
N PRO A 672 -32.50 6.45 0.03
CA PRO A 672 -32.12 5.10 0.43
C PRO A 672 -33.27 4.41 1.15
N PHE A 673 -33.63 3.20 0.74
CA PHE A 673 -34.70 2.43 1.37
C PHE A 673 -34.36 2.18 2.85
N PRO A 674 -35.32 2.34 3.79
CA PRO A 674 -35.04 2.17 5.23
C PRO A 674 -34.88 0.68 5.57
N LEU A 675 -33.66 0.19 5.61
CA LEU A 675 -33.27 -1.15 6.05
C LEU A 675 -32.60 -1.08 7.42
N ALA A 676 -32.78 -2.12 8.22
CA ALA A 676 -32.15 -2.25 9.53
C ALA A 676 -31.78 -3.71 9.82
N PHE A 677 -30.81 -3.89 10.69
CA PHE A 677 -30.48 -5.17 11.29
C PHE A 677 -31.13 -5.26 12.68
N ASP A 678 -31.74 -6.38 12.97
CA ASP A 678 -32.19 -6.71 14.32
C ASP A 678 -31.03 -7.25 15.17
N LEU A 679 -31.08 -6.98 16.47
CA LEU A 679 -30.11 -7.50 17.43
C LEU A 679 -30.83 -8.46 18.38
N SER A 680 -30.29 -9.66 18.53
CA SER A 680 -30.76 -10.62 19.53
C SER A 680 -29.63 -11.01 20.45
N GLN A 681 -29.95 -11.23 21.74
CA GLN A 681 -29.01 -11.66 22.75
C GLN A 681 -29.19 -13.14 23.05
N SER A 682 -28.11 -13.91 23.01
CA SER A 682 -28.07 -15.24 23.60
C SER A 682 -28.08 -15.12 25.13
N ALA A 683 -28.61 -16.12 25.80
CA ALA A 683 -28.68 -16.12 27.27
C ALA A 683 -27.29 -16.04 27.93
N GLU A 684 -26.28 -16.63 27.27
CA GLU A 684 -24.87 -16.60 27.69
C GLU A 684 -24.01 -16.53 26.44
N GLY A 685 -23.69 -15.35 25.93
CA GLY A 685 -22.83 -15.21 24.72
C GLY A 685 -22.90 -13.85 24.03
N PRO A 686 -22.18 -13.69 22.91
CA PRO A 686 -22.15 -12.45 22.15
C PRO A 686 -23.53 -12.12 21.56
N LEU A 687 -23.74 -10.83 21.25
CA LEU A 687 -24.90 -10.37 20.49
C LEU A 687 -24.88 -10.94 19.07
N HIS A 688 -26.06 -11.39 18.60
CA HIS A 688 -26.22 -11.80 17.21
C HIS A 688 -26.86 -10.68 16.40
N ILE A 689 -26.21 -10.29 15.33
CA ILE A 689 -26.72 -9.37 14.32
C ILE A 689 -27.56 -10.19 13.34
N GLN A 690 -28.88 -10.01 13.36
CA GLN A 690 -29.84 -10.77 12.56
C GLN A 690 -30.00 -10.19 11.18
N TRP A 691 -29.80 -11.00 10.15
CA TRP A 691 -29.89 -10.61 8.75
C TRP A 691 -31.19 -11.04 8.07
N ALA A 692 -31.99 -11.93 8.68
CA ALA A 692 -33.11 -12.58 8.02
C ALA A 692 -34.18 -11.60 7.53
N GLU A 693 -34.64 -10.70 8.41
CA GLU A 693 -35.67 -9.72 8.09
C GLU A 693 -35.18 -8.74 7.01
N LEU A 694 -33.91 -8.33 7.07
CA LEU A 694 -33.30 -7.48 6.06
C LEU A 694 -33.32 -8.15 4.68
N ILE A 695 -32.97 -9.44 4.57
CA ILE A 695 -33.00 -10.20 3.32
C ILE A 695 -34.45 -10.38 2.82
N HIS A 696 -35.39 -10.68 3.70
CA HIS A 696 -36.81 -10.78 3.36
C HIS A 696 -37.38 -9.48 2.79
N THR A 697 -37.03 -8.36 3.44
CA THR A 697 -37.41 -7.02 2.98
C THR A 697 -36.82 -6.72 1.61
N LEU A 698 -35.52 -6.98 1.39
CA LEU A 698 -34.89 -6.80 0.09
C LEU A 698 -35.55 -7.62 -1.01
N VAL A 699 -35.92 -8.89 -0.77
CA VAL A 699 -36.64 -9.76 -1.73
C VAL A 699 -38.03 -9.17 -2.03
N SER A 700 -38.77 -8.73 -1.00
CA SER A 700 -40.11 -8.15 -1.16
C SER A 700 -40.09 -6.86 -1.97
N GLU A 701 -39.23 -5.94 -1.59
CA GLU A 701 -39.11 -4.61 -2.20
C GLU A 701 -38.62 -4.69 -3.66
N ARG A 702 -37.72 -5.61 -3.95
CA ARG A 702 -37.31 -5.90 -5.32
C ARG A 702 -38.49 -6.32 -6.17
N ARG A 703 -39.41 -7.18 -5.64
CA ARG A 703 -40.64 -7.60 -6.33
C ARG A 703 -41.62 -6.46 -6.54
N GLN A 704 -41.65 -5.47 -5.63
CA GLN A 704 -42.52 -4.27 -5.75
C GLN A 704 -41.96 -3.24 -6.73
N GLY A 705 -40.76 -3.46 -7.26
CA GLY A 705 -40.14 -2.57 -8.23
C GLY A 705 -39.34 -1.41 -7.63
N THR A 706 -38.98 -1.46 -6.31
CA THR A 706 -38.09 -0.50 -5.68
C THR A 706 -36.75 -0.52 -6.41
N SER A 707 -36.17 0.67 -6.69
CA SER A 707 -34.97 0.81 -7.52
C SER A 707 -33.76 0.11 -6.89
N THR A 708 -32.88 -0.47 -7.71
CA THR A 708 -31.63 -1.09 -7.27
C THR A 708 -30.76 -0.08 -6.53
N ALA A 709 -30.74 1.19 -6.96
CA ALA A 709 -29.99 2.27 -6.32
C ALA A 709 -30.46 2.52 -4.89
N SER A 710 -31.79 2.64 -4.68
CA SER A 710 -32.40 2.85 -3.37
C SER A 710 -32.12 1.68 -2.41
N LEU A 711 -32.24 0.42 -2.90
CA LEU A 711 -31.97 -0.77 -2.09
C LEU A 711 -30.49 -0.93 -1.74
N ALA A 712 -29.58 -0.68 -2.69
CA ALA A 712 -28.14 -0.73 -2.46
C ALA A 712 -27.68 0.35 -1.47
N ALA A 713 -28.15 1.59 -1.64
CA ALA A 713 -27.87 2.68 -0.71
C ALA A 713 -28.45 2.40 0.69
N GLY A 714 -29.67 1.83 0.75
CA GLY A 714 -30.32 1.40 1.99
C GLY A 714 -29.51 0.34 2.73
N PHE A 715 -28.99 -0.65 2.02
CA PHE A 715 -28.15 -1.72 2.59
C PHE A 715 -26.84 -1.15 3.19
N ILE A 716 -26.10 -0.31 2.45
CA ILE A 716 -24.87 0.31 2.95
C ILE A 716 -25.17 1.19 4.17
N ARG A 717 -26.26 1.96 4.15
CA ARG A 717 -26.71 2.78 5.29
C ARG A 717 -27.09 1.91 6.49
N ALA A 718 -27.73 0.76 6.29
CA ALA A 718 -28.08 -0.16 7.37
C ALA A 718 -26.85 -0.68 8.09
N ILE A 719 -25.75 -0.98 7.35
CA ILE A 719 -24.46 -1.36 7.97
C ILE A 719 -23.87 -0.20 8.77
N SER A 720 -23.88 1.01 8.22
CA SER A 720 -23.40 2.20 8.96
C SER A 720 -24.18 2.38 10.26
N ASN A 721 -25.50 2.37 10.20
CA ASN A 721 -26.39 2.52 11.36
C ASN A 721 -26.19 1.40 12.40
N LEU A 722 -25.97 0.16 11.95
CA LEU A 722 -25.66 -0.98 12.81
C LEU A 722 -24.40 -0.72 13.63
N VAL A 723 -23.31 -0.27 13.00
CA VAL A 723 -22.03 -0.02 13.69
C VAL A 723 -22.19 1.12 14.69
N VAL A 724 -22.92 2.19 14.37
CA VAL A 724 -23.22 3.29 15.29
C VAL A 724 -24.01 2.78 16.51
N ALA A 725 -25.10 2.03 16.29
CA ALA A 725 -25.92 1.47 17.36
C ALA A 725 -25.15 0.51 18.28
N LEU A 726 -24.24 -0.30 17.68
CA LEU A 726 -23.37 -1.17 18.46
C LEU A 726 -22.32 -0.38 19.23
N ALA A 727 -21.75 0.68 18.66
CA ALA A 727 -20.82 1.55 19.37
C ALA A 727 -21.47 2.25 20.57
N GLU A 728 -22.74 2.64 20.48
CA GLU A 728 -23.50 3.21 21.61
C GLU A 728 -23.71 2.22 22.76
N ARG A 729 -23.82 0.91 22.47
CA ARG A 729 -23.96 -0.15 23.52
C ARG A 729 -22.68 -0.41 24.28
N PHE A 730 -21.51 -0.07 23.70
CA PHE A 730 -20.20 -0.24 24.30
C PHE A 730 -19.51 1.12 24.49
N PRO A 731 -20.03 2.01 25.35
CA PRO A 731 -19.44 3.31 25.61
C PRO A 731 -18.07 3.17 26.30
N GLY A 732 -17.20 4.15 26.13
CA GLY A 732 -15.91 4.19 26.83
C GLY A 732 -14.72 3.61 26.08
N TYR A 733 -14.94 2.97 24.92
CA TYR A 733 -13.86 2.49 24.07
C TYR A 733 -13.73 3.34 22.81
N PRO A 734 -12.52 3.67 22.32
CA PRO A 734 -12.32 4.14 20.94
C PRO A 734 -12.84 3.09 19.96
N VAL A 735 -13.45 3.52 18.85
CA VAL A 735 -13.94 2.60 17.82
C VAL A 735 -12.85 2.40 16.78
N THR A 736 -12.43 1.16 16.58
CA THR A 736 -11.38 0.79 15.60
C THR A 736 -12.02 0.03 14.45
N LEU A 737 -11.80 0.48 13.20
CA LEU A 737 -12.33 -0.13 11.98
C LEU A 737 -11.21 -0.91 11.26
N GLY A 738 -11.37 -2.23 11.09
CA GLY A 738 -10.41 -3.11 10.42
C GLY A 738 -11.08 -4.16 9.53
N GLY A 739 -10.40 -4.60 8.47
CA GLY A 739 -10.89 -5.56 7.49
C GLY A 739 -11.30 -4.94 6.15
N GLY A 740 -11.37 -5.79 5.12
CA GLY A 740 -11.51 -5.38 3.72
C GLY A 740 -12.83 -4.68 3.36
N VAL A 741 -13.89 -4.86 4.15
CA VAL A 741 -15.20 -4.23 3.92
C VAL A 741 -15.11 -2.70 4.04
N PHE A 742 -14.25 -2.19 4.89
CA PHE A 742 -14.04 -0.74 5.06
C PHE A 742 -13.25 -0.08 3.92
N GLN A 743 -12.90 -0.80 2.88
CA GLN A 743 -12.46 -0.22 1.60
C GLN A 743 -13.64 0.39 0.80
N ASN A 744 -14.91 0.07 1.15
CA ASN A 744 -16.08 0.68 0.54
C ASN A 744 -16.16 2.17 0.94
N ARG A 745 -15.97 3.05 -0.05
CA ARG A 745 -15.91 4.51 0.17
C ARG A 745 -17.23 5.07 0.66
N VAL A 746 -18.35 4.65 0.06
CA VAL A 746 -19.70 5.13 0.43
C VAL A 746 -20.02 4.74 1.88
N LEU A 747 -19.62 3.55 2.31
CA LEU A 747 -19.77 3.14 3.72
C LEU A 747 -18.93 4.05 4.64
N MET A 748 -17.66 4.26 4.32
CA MET A 748 -16.77 5.07 5.17
C MET A 748 -17.18 6.53 5.23
N ASP A 749 -17.64 7.11 4.11
CA ASP A 749 -18.11 8.50 4.04
C ASP A 749 -19.40 8.73 4.85
N GLN A 750 -20.17 7.69 5.12
CA GLN A 750 -21.34 7.72 6.02
C GLN A 750 -20.98 7.39 7.46
N LEU A 751 -20.19 6.33 7.67
CA LEU A 751 -19.94 5.74 8.99
C LEU A 751 -19.05 6.62 9.87
N VAL A 752 -17.92 7.10 9.34
CA VAL A 752 -16.94 7.86 10.13
C VAL A 752 -17.57 9.15 10.69
N PRO A 753 -18.20 10.01 9.87
CA PRO A 753 -18.90 11.19 10.38
C PRO A 753 -20.04 10.87 11.35
N ALA A 754 -20.78 9.77 11.14
CA ALA A 754 -21.87 9.37 12.03
C ALA A 754 -21.35 8.96 13.41
N LEU A 755 -20.27 8.19 13.49
CA LEU A 755 -19.61 7.84 14.75
C LEU A 755 -19.03 9.08 15.46
N GLU A 756 -18.38 9.98 14.73
CA GLU A 756 -17.85 11.22 15.29
C GLU A 756 -18.95 12.14 15.82
N THR A 757 -20.09 12.24 15.09
CA THR A 757 -21.29 12.98 15.54
C THR A 757 -21.89 12.35 16.79
N ALA A 758 -21.85 11.03 16.94
CA ALA A 758 -22.23 10.32 18.16
C ALA A 758 -21.19 10.44 19.29
N GLY A 759 -20.19 11.32 19.13
CA GLY A 759 -19.15 11.58 20.14
C GLY A 759 -18.12 10.46 20.29
N ARG A 760 -17.98 9.57 19.29
CA ARG A 760 -17.05 8.45 19.35
C ARG A 760 -15.69 8.85 18.75
N HIS A 761 -14.60 8.45 19.43
CA HIS A 761 -13.27 8.54 18.87
C HIS A 761 -13.04 7.40 17.88
N VAL A 762 -12.90 7.71 16.59
CA VAL A 762 -12.76 6.72 15.51
C VAL A 762 -11.31 6.56 15.11
N LEU A 763 -10.82 5.33 15.14
CA LEU A 763 -9.50 4.93 14.69
C LEU A 763 -9.63 4.15 13.39
N THR A 764 -8.93 4.60 12.34
CA THR A 764 -8.82 3.92 11.05
C THR A 764 -7.40 4.07 10.55
N SER A 765 -6.98 3.23 9.64
CA SER A 765 -5.62 3.23 9.11
C SER A 765 -5.50 4.16 7.90
N GLU A 766 -4.51 5.03 7.90
CA GLU A 766 -4.18 5.95 6.82
C GLU A 766 -2.89 5.56 6.09
N THR A 767 -1.97 4.91 6.80
CA THR A 767 -0.63 4.54 6.31
C THR A 767 -0.55 3.07 5.95
N LEU A 768 -1.18 2.22 6.73
CA LEU A 768 -1.23 0.78 6.52
C LEU A 768 -2.52 0.38 5.79
N PRO A 769 -2.54 -0.70 5.00
CA PRO A 769 -3.78 -1.21 4.41
C PRO A 769 -4.77 -1.70 5.48
N LEU A 770 -6.06 -1.40 5.30
CA LEU A 770 -7.13 -1.96 6.15
C LEU A 770 -7.44 -3.43 5.83
N ASN A 771 -7.07 -3.88 4.63
CA ASN A 771 -7.23 -5.27 4.19
C ASN A 771 -6.06 -6.15 4.67
N ASP A 772 -5.98 -7.40 4.17
CA ASP A 772 -4.93 -8.38 4.55
C ASP A 772 -3.49 -7.86 4.43
N GLY A 773 -3.26 -6.82 3.62
CA GLY A 773 -1.97 -6.14 3.55
C GLY A 773 -1.51 -5.53 4.89
N GLY A 774 -2.42 -5.24 5.80
CA GLY A 774 -2.11 -4.76 7.15
C GLY A 774 -1.82 -5.85 8.18
N ILE A 775 -2.16 -7.11 7.90
CA ILE A 775 -2.09 -8.22 8.87
C ILE A 775 -0.69 -8.37 9.48
N ALA A 776 0.37 -8.28 8.68
CA ALA A 776 1.74 -8.39 9.18
C ALA A 776 2.07 -7.32 10.22
N ALA A 777 1.55 -6.10 10.06
CA ALA A 777 1.75 -5.02 11.02
C ALA A 777 1.04 -5.31 12.36
N GLY A 778 -0.18 -5.84 12.30
CA GLY A 778 -0.93 -6.26 13.48
C GLY A 778 -0.28 -7.45 14.21
N GLN A 779 0.19 -8.45 13.46
CA GLN A 779 0.97 -9.58 13.99
C GLN A 779 2.23 -9.09 14.70
N LEU A 780 2.96 -8.17 14.08
CA LEU A 780 4.18 -7.58 14.68
C LEU A 780 3.84 -6.80 15.96
N TRP A 781 2.75 -6.03 15.96
CA TRP A 781 2.31 -5.26 17.13
C TRP A 781 1.97 -6.15 18.32
N PHE A 782 1.27 -7.25 18.07
CA PHE A 782 1.05 -8.29 19.07
C PHE A 782 2.36 -8.82 19.67
N ALA A 783 3.31 -9.22 18.83
CA ALA A 783 4.57 -9.81 19.28
C ALA A 783 5.40 -8.86 20.14
N ILE A 784 5.49 -7.58 19.74
CA ILE A 784 6.22 -6.55 20.49
C ILE A 784 5.71 -6.46 21.93
N HIS A 785 4.40 -6.46 22.11
CA HIS A 785 3.78 -6.32 23.44
C HIS A 785 3.67 -7.63 24.20
N HIS A 786 3.60 -8.76 23.50
CA HIS A 786 3.65 -10.09 24.13
C HIS A 786 4.99 -10.34 24.82
N LEU A 787 6.12 -9.95 24.18
CA LEU A 787 7.46 -10.02 24.78
C LEU A 787 7.66 -9.06 25.95
N ALA A 788 6.96 -7.95 26.00
CA ALA A 788 7.07 -6.98 27.09
C ALA A 788 6.44 -7.52 28.40
N THR A 789 5.45 -8.41 28.28
CA THR A 789 4.68 -8.93 29.43
C THR A 789 5.12 -10.31 29.91
N HIS A 790 5.77 -11.11 29.06
CA HIS A 790 6.22 -12.46 29.38
C HIS A 790 7.76 -12.49 29.48
N GLN A 791 8.29 -12.95 30.63
CA GLN A 791 9.71 -13.29 30.73
C GLN A 791 10.04 -14.44 29.76
N PRO A 792 11.29 -14.52 29.24
CA PRO A 792 11.63 -15.53 28.24
C PRO A 792 11.27 -16.93 28.77
N VAL A 793 10.43 -17.64 28.02
CA VAL A 793 10.13 -19.05 28.26
C VAL A 793 11.43 -19.79 27.99
N THR A 794 12.06 -20.31 29.05
CA THR A 794 13.17 -21.24 28.95
C THR A 794 12.71 -22.45 28.13
N THR A 795 13.36 -22.74 27.02
CA THR A 795 13.09 -23.84 26.13
C THR A 795 13.09 -25.18 26.88
N GLY A 796 11.90 -25.66 27.20
CA GLY A 796 11.65 -27.01 27.58
C GLY A 796 10.90 -27.72 26.45
N CYS A 797 11.63 -28.50 25.65
CA CYS A 797 11.06 -29.42 24.67
C CYS A 797 10.26 -30.47 25.43
N ALA A 798 8.95 -30.30 25.59
CA ALA A 798 8.07 -31.36 26.07
C ALA A 798 7.69 -32.25 24.89
N THR A 799 8.36 -33.35 24.74
CA THR A 799 7.92 -34.49 23.94
C THR A 799 6.58 -34.98 24.51
N LEU A 800 5.48 -34.73 23.84
CA LEU A 800 4.23 -35.45 24.03
C LEU A 800 4.43 -36.84 23.41
N SER A 801 4.55 -37.84 24.27
CA SER A 801 4.47 -39.26 23.92
C SER A 801 3.05 -39.58 23.48
N GLU A 802 2.94 -40.23 22.32
CA GLU A 802 1.72 -40.88 21.85
C GLU A 802 1.17 -41.88 22.89
N SER A 803 -0.11 -41.79 23.20
CA SER A 803 -0.92 -42.93 23.64
C SER A 803 -2.35 -42.76 23.17
#